data_172ce08eb562b24f5ed23ee1ba7b3558
#
_entry.id   172ce08eb562b24f5ed23ee1ba7b3558
#
_cell.length_a   1.000
_cell.length_b   1.000
_cell.length_c   1.000
_cell.angle_alpha   90.00
_cell.angle_beta   90.00
_cell.angle_gamma   90.00
#
_symmetry.space_group_name_H-M   'P 1'
#
loop_
_entity.id
_entity.type
_entity.pdbx_description
1 polymer ?
#
loop_
_entity_poly.entity_id
_entity_poly.type
_entity_poly.pdbx_seq_one_letter_code
_entity_poly.pdbx_strand_id
1 'polypeptide(L)'
;MMNHVQDLWKKYVFPWLGELTLRKVVYIMLGLFVASILFVVLLFFILSFNLPTVESLKDYKPSPGTTILAEDGRVLGQINIEKGIYVPLQRIPKYMVNALLATEDPRFYQHSGIDYRGIMRAALKDIISVRLKQGGSTITQQLTKVLFLSPERKFTRKIKEIILARRLEKELTKQEILELYLNRIYFGHGAYGVQMAAKTYFGKNIWEVNQAEAALLAGLPKSPMAYSPYSDIDLTKMRQMQVLHRMVEEGYLTEDQSTKIYNQPLNLENLRQQEDVAPHLVDYIRQYIEKKYGQETLYQGGLKVYTSIDMDLQRAAGAALREGLRSLDKRQGFRGRVGFKQLKSTPIQWGTLHVMVKPGEGFNAQVLAVGDYYITVRGRGLVGYIMPEDMAWALLKPKKKKGDPDEYKKPQELVQPGDIIKVRLKDYDKKKQLASFILDQKPLVEGAVVSIEPYTGYVRVMVGGYDFVEGGFNHATEAKRQPGSSFKPFIYGAALENGFTPASILMDLPVIYEKSEFEKKGWKPTNYDERFLGPMRLRTALALSRNAVTVGLLEKVGLEKAIDFARKAGITSPINYDYTTALGSSAVTPLELTSAYATFASRGVRTEPIFIKQIVDGKGTVLESYEPEPKEAVDPTTAYLVTSLLKSVVLEGTGRGAQVLGKPIAGKTGTTNNYVDAWFMGFTPSIVTGVWVGYDNPKASLGDRETGARAALPIWVQVMAKALADKPAEDFTPSDDIVSVKIDPESGLLARDGQPDAITDVFRKGTEPTQYVSATEHTADKFYLFDQGGGEDATKKKIPDDEVSD
;
A
#
# COMPACT_ATOMS: atom_id res chain seq x y z
N MET A 1 23.32 35.30 41.01
CA MET A 1 23.91 33.94 41.02
C MET A 1 25.21 33.83 40.19
N MET A 2 25.27 34.37 38.98
CA MET A 2 26.48 34.29 38.12
C MET A 2 27.71 35.04 38.69
N ASN A 3 27.49 36.22 39.28
CA ASN A 3 28.61 37.00 39.88
C ASN A 3 29.21 36.32 41.12
N HIS A 4 28.44 35.63 41.93
CA HIS A 4 28.90 34.91 43.10
C HIS A 4 29.72 33.65 42.74
N VAL A 5 29.43 33.02 41.61
CA VAL A 5 30.20 31.88 41.08
C VAL A 5 31.51 32.36 40.49
N GLN A 6 31.55 33.53 39.83
CA GLN A 6 32.80 34.13 39.31
C GLN A 6 33.73 34.58 40.42
N ASP A 7 33.21 35.10 41.53
CA ASP A 7 34.04 35.50 42.68
C ASP A 7 34.60 34.29 43.46
N LEU A 8 33.83 33.21 43.58
CA LEU A 8 34.32 31.94 44.14
C LEU A 8 35.41 31.33 43.23
N TRP A 9 35.20 31.39 41.92
CA TRP A 9 36.22 30.93 40.93
C TRP A 9 37.54 31.72 41.04
N LYS A 10 37.48 33.05 41.11
CA LYS A 10 38.65 33.92 41.25
C LYS A 10 39.33 33.77 42.60
N LYS A 11 38.56 33.53 43.69
CA LYS A 11 39.09 33.46 45.05
C LYS A 11 39.72 32.10 45.39
N TYR A 12 39.21 30.99 44.84
CA TYR A 12 39.61 29.64 45.27
C TYR A 12 40.23 28.78 44.15
N VAL A 13 39.94 29.10 42.88
CA VAL A 13 40.43 28.28 41.73
C VAL A 13 41.57 28.96 41.04
N PHE A 14 41.54 30.28 40.81
CA PHE A 14 42.57 31.02 40.09
C PHE A 14 43.96 31.05 40.77
N PRO A 15 44.05 31.23 42.11
CA PRO A 15 45.37 31.18 42.78
C PRO A 15 46.00 29.77 42.71
N TRP A 16 45.14 28.73 42.62
CA TRP A 16 45.62 27.33 42.54
C TRP A 16 46.12 26.92 41.16
N LEU A 17 45.59 27.54 40.11
CA LEU A 17 46.02 27.35 38.72
C LEU A 17 47.34 28.13 38.37
N GLY A 18 47.65 29.20 39.08
CA GLY A 18 48.86 30.02 38.83
C GLY A 18 50.20 29.38 39.18
N GLU A 19 50.21 28.30 39.96
CA GLU A 19 51.38 27.48 40.32
C GLU A 19 51.25 26.01 39.91
N LEU A 20 50.78 25.71 38.71
CA LEU A 20 50.69 24.35 38.20
C LEU A 20 52.08 23.76 37.96
N THR A 21 52.68 23.20 38.98
CA THR A 21 53.84 22.32 38.80
C THR A 21 53.44 21.01 38.11
N LEU A 22 54.29 20.44 37.30
CA LEU A 22 54.05 19.16 36.60
C LEU A 22 53.48 18.08 37.51
N ARG A 23 53.90 18.05 38.78
CA ARG A 23 53.36 17.12 39.82
C ARG A 23 51.89 17.36 40.13
N LYS A 24 51.42 18.61 40.25
CA LYS A 24 50.01 18.95 40.49
C LYS A 24 49.14 18.56 39.30
N VAL A 25 49.61 18.79 38.07
CA VAL A 25 48.91 18.35 36.84
C VAL A 25 48.75 16.85 36.80
N VAL A 26 49.81 16.11 37.14
CA VAL A 26 49.76 14.64 37.21
C VAL A 26 48.75 14.17 38.28
N TYR A 27 48.69 14.78 39.47
CA TYR A 27 47.73 14.42 40.50
C TYR A 27 46.29 14.75 40.13
N ILE A 28 46.06 15.87 39.44
CA ILE A 28 44.73 16.21 38.89
C ILE A 28 44.32 15.19 37.82
N MET A 29 45.19 14.89 36.88
CA MET A 29 44.94 13.89 35.84
C MET A 29 44.67 12.52 36.45
N LEU A 30 45.41 12.11 37.48
CA LEU A 30 45.20 10.87 38.23
C LEU A 30 43.84 10.90 38.98
N GLY A 31 43.52 12.02 39.64
CA GLY A 31 42.21 12.21 40.31
C GLY A 31 41.05 12.13 39.36
N LEU A 32 41.13 12.82 38.18
CA LEU A 32 40.13 12.74 37.13
C LEU A 32 40.00 11.32 36.55
N PHE A 33 41.11 10.64 36.38
CA PHE A 33 41.13 9.25 35.92
C PHE A 33 40.46 8.31 36.94
N VAL A 34 40.77 8.43 38.22
CA VAL A 34 40.11 7.67 39.28
C VAL A 34 38.64 7.99 39.40
N ALA A 35 38.25 9.29 39.30
CA ALA A 35 36.85 9.71 39.31
C ALA A 35 36.09 9.16 38.10
N SER A 36 36.72 9.13 36.91
CA SER A 36 36.16 8.53 35.71
C SER A 36 35.94 7.04 35.86
N ILE A 37 36.89 6.31 36.44
CA ILE A 37 36.72 4.88 36.75
C ILE A 37 35.57 4.66 37.73
N LEU A 38 35.49 5.43 38.82
CA LEU A 38 34.42 5.31 39.82
C LEU A 38 33.04 5.65 39.19
N PHE A 39 32.97 6.64 38.33
CA PHE A 39 31.77 6.97 37.58
C PHE A 39 31.33 5.82 36.66
N VAL A 40 32.27 5.22 35.92
CA VAL A 40 31.99 4.05 35.05
C VAL A 40 31.51 2.87 35.87
N VAL A 41 32.13 2.58 37.04
CA VAL A 41 31.72 1.50 37.97
C VAL A 41 30.32 1.77 38.53
N LEU A 42 30.03 3.01 38.93
CA LEU A 42 28.72 3.39 39.45
C LEU A 42 27.64 3.27 38.36
N LEU A 43 27.94 3.75 37.15
CA LEU A 43 27.05 3.61 35.99
C LEU A 43 26.81 2.14 35.64
N PHE A 44 27.84 1.31 35.70
CA PHE A 44 27.73 -0.14 35.50
C PHE A 44 26.82 -0.78 36.56
N PHE A 45 26.94 -0.37 37.79
CA PHE A 45 26.12 -0.87 38.89
C PHE A 45 24.64 -0.46 38.75
N ILE A 46 24.37 0.81 38.46
CA ILE A 46 23.01 1.33 38.23
C ILE A 46 22.34 0.62 37.03
N LEU A 47 23.07 0.44 35.93
CA LEU A 47 22.52 -0.22 34.75
C LEU A 47 22.34 -1.74 34.92
N SER A 48 22.96 -2.33 35.95
CA SER A 48 22.83 -3.77 36.23
C SER A 48 21.54 -4.15 36.98
N PHE A 49 20.91 -3.19 37.68
CA PHE A 49 19.74 -3.47 38.53
C PHE A 49 18.46 -3.80 37.78
N ASN A 50 18.27 -3.23 36.57
CA ASN A 50 17.04 -3.38 35.77
C ASN A 50 17.23 -4.25 34.53
N LEU A 51 18.12 -5.27 34.60
CA LEU A 51 18.33 -6.16 33.47
C LEU A 51 17.55 -7.46 33.62
N PRO A 52 16.99 -8.03 32.55
CA PRO A 52 16.26 -9.30 32.56
C PRO A 52 17.14 -10.45 33.07
N THR A 53 16.52 -11.45 33.72
CA THR A 53 17.17 -12.69 34.14
C THR A 53 17.33 -13.65 32.98
N VAL A 54 18.40 -14.42 32.96
CA VAL A 54 18.72 -15.36 31.86
C VAL A 54 17.93 -16.68 32.02
N GLU A 55 17.37 -16.96 33.21
CA GLU A 55 16.58 -18.17 33.48
C GLU A 55 15.37 -18.35 32.55
N SER A 56 14.74 -17.26 32.12
CA SER A 56 13.63 -17.29 31.18
C SER A 56 13.99 -17.83 29.77
N LEU A 57 15.30 -18.02 29.48
CA LEU A 57 15.73 -18.53 28.18
C LEU A 57 15.82 -20.06 28.12
N LYS A 58 15.98 -20.74 29.29
CA LYS A 58 16.06 -22.21 29.34
C LYS A 58 14.74 -22.90 29.07
N ASP A 59 13.62 -22.22 29.38
CA ASP A 59 12.26 -22.72 29.19
C ASP A 59 11.60 -22.15 27.92
N TYR A 60 12.37 -21.47 27.06
CA TYR A 60 11.83 -20.85 25.88
C TYR A 60 11.39 -21.90 24.85
N LYS A 61 10.09 -22.16 24.83
CA LYS A 61 9.40 -22.79 23.69
C LYS A 61 8.96 -21.67 22.72
N PRO A 62 9.20 -21.82 21.41
CA PRO A 62 8.64 -20.88 20.44
C PRO A 62 7.13 -20.79 20.68
N SER A 63 6.65 -19.65 21.16
CA SER A 63 5.21 -19.44 21.32
C SER A 63 4.59 -19.36 19.92
N PRO A 64 3.49 -20.09 19.68
CA PRO A 64 2.75 -19.88 18.46
C PRO A 64 2.22 -18.44 18.46
N GLY A 65 2.68 -17.64 17.52
CA GLY A 65 2.16 -16.28 17.36
C GLY A 65 0.71 -16.26 16.88
N THR A 66 0.21 -15.11 16.54
CA THR A 66 -1.15 -14.95 15.99
C THR A 66 -1.21 -15.45 14.55
N THR A 67 -2.13 -16.34 14.25
CA THR A 67 -2.43 -16.82 12.90
C THR A 67 -3.73 -16.18 12.41
N ILE A 68 -3.69 -15.53 11.25
CA ILE A 68 -4.85 -14.91 10.60
C ILE A 68 -5.30 -15.81 9.46
N LEU A 69 -6.56 -16.18 9.47
CA LEU A 69 -7.18 -17.14 8.57
C LEU A 69 -8.20 -16.46 7.67
N ALA A 70 -8.23 -16.82 6.40
CA ALA A 70 -9.28 -16.50 5.47
C ALA A 70 -10.60 -17.21 5.86
N GLU A 71 -11.67 -16.88 5.17
CA GLU A 71 -13.00 -17.50 5.41
C GLU A 71 -12.97 -19.03 5.24
N ASP A 72 -12.18 -19.51 4.28
CA ASP A 72 -12.03 -20.95 3.98
C ASP A 72 -10.99 -21.66 4.87
N GLY A 73 -10.43 -20.96 5.87
CA GLY A 73 -9.44 -21.49 6.80
C GLY A 73 -8.01 -21.48 6.29
N ARG A 74 -7.74 -21.06 5.05
CA ARG A 74 -6.37 -20.85 4.56
C ARG A 74 -5.69 -19.71 5.31
N VAL A 75 -4.37 -19.82 5.51
CA VAL A 75 -3.60 -18.80 6.23
C VAL A 75 -3.40 -17.57 5.35
N LEU A 76 -3.92 -16.43 5.79
CA LEU A 76 -3.70 -15.11 5.18
C LEU A 76 -2.38 -14.47 5.62
N GLY A 77 -2.02 -14.67 6.88
CA GLY A 77 -0.79 -14.15 7.46
C GLY A 77 -0.51 -14.69 8.85
N GLN A 78 0.72 -14.51 9.30
CA GLN A 78 1.14 -14.88 10.65
C GLN A 78 1.91 -13.73 11.28
N ILE A 79 1.55 -13.40 12.52
CA ILE A 79 2.20 -12.37 13.33
C ILE A 79 2.98 -13.09 14.43
N ASN A 80 4.28 -13.19 14.23
CA ASN A 80 5.20 -13.82 15.17
C ASN A 80 6.33 -12.85 15.48
N ILE A 81 6.85 -12.84 16.72
CA ILE A 81 8.08 -12.11 17.05
C ILE A 81 9.24 -12.64 16.19
N GLU A 82 9.17 -13.92 15.83
CA GLU A 82 10.24 -14.62 15.14
C GLU A 82 9.68 -15.57 14.07
N LYS A 83 9.90 -15.23 12.81
CA LYS A 83 9.78 -16.20 11.72
C LYS A 83 11.04 -17.09 11.73
N GLY A 84 11.24 -17.88 12.81
CA GLY A 84 12.39 -18.74 12.97
C GLY A 84 11.96 -20.21 13.15
N ILE A 85 12.46 -21.11 12.33
CA ILE A 85 12.36 -22.55 12.56
C ILE A 85 13.60 -22.96 13.35
N TYR A 86 13.41 -23.43 14.59
CA TYR A 86 14.51 -23.86 15.43
C TYR A 86 15.18 -25.15 14.90
N VAL A 87 16.50 -25.15 14.86
CA VAL A 87 17.31 -26.29 14.45
C VAL A 87 18.41 -26.52 15.49
N PRO A 88 18.52 -27.74 16.06
CA PRO A 88 19.61 -28.08 16.96
C PRO A 88 20.98 -27.93 16.28
N LEU A 89 22.00 -27.50 17.04
CA LEU A 89 23.35 -27.23 16.53
C LEU A 89 23.94 -28.43 15.77
N GLN A 90 23.61 -29.64 16.19
CA GLN A 90 24.09 -30.90 15.59
C GLN A 90 23.58 -31.08 14.15
N ARG A 91 22.45 -30.47 13.77
CA ARG A 91 21.90 -30.53 12.42
C ARG A 91 22.40 -29.38 11.51
N ILE A 92 23.10 -28.41 12.07
CA ILE A 92 23.68 -27.31 11.30
C ILE A 92 25.04 -27.76 10.77
N PRO A 93 25.30 -27.68 9.46
CA PRO A 93 26.56 -28.13 8.89
C PRO A 93 27.78 -27.40 9.51
N LYS A 94 28.83 -28.16 9.82
CA LYS A 94 30.05 -27.58 10.42
C LYS A 94 30.65 -26.44 9.62
N TYR A 95 30.59 -26.53 8.27
CA TYR A 95 31.10 -25.45 7.42
C TYR A 95 30.28 -24.15 7.54
N MET A 96 28.97 -24.21 7.85
CA MET A 96 28.15 -23.03 8.12
C MET A 96 28.57 -22.41 9.46
N VAL A 97 28.75 -23.23 10.49
CA VAL A 97 29.25 -22.77 11.79
C VAL A 97 30.63 -22.13 11.66
N ASN A 98 31.57 -22.78 10.96
CA ASN A 98 32.92 -22.28 10.75
C ASN A 98 32.94 -20.97 9.97
N ALA A 99 32.12 -20.84 8.91
CA ALA A 99 32.01 -19.61 8.13
C ALA A 99 31.53 -18.44 8.99
N LEU A 100 30.56 -18.68 9.85
CA LEU A 100 30.04 -17.66 10.77
C LEU A 100 31.08 -17.28 11.83
N LEU A 101 31.72 -18.26 12.47
CA LEU A 101 32.76 -18.03 13.48
C LEU A 101 33.95 -17.25 12.89
N ALA A 102 34.46 -17.67 11.73
CA ALA A 102 35.57 -16.97 11.04
C ALA A 102 35.24 -15.53 10.74
N THR A 103 33.97 -15.23 10.46
CA THR A 103 33.52 -13.90 10.03
C THR A 103 33.19 -12.98 11.18
N GLU A 104 32.42 -13.48 12.16
CA GLU A 104 31.82 -12.67 13.22
C GLU A 104 32.64 -12.73 14.53
N ASP A 105 33.20 -13.90 14.89
CA ASP A 105 33.91 -14.07 16.16
C ASP A 105 34.92 -15.24 16.12
N PRO A 106 36.09 -15.06 15.50
CA PRO A 106 37.08 -16.15 15.34
C PRO A 106 37.56 -16.74 16.65
N ARG A 107 37.49 -15.97 17.73
CA ARG A 107 37.96 -16.40 19.05
C ARG A 107 36.84 -16.72 20.03
N PHE A 108 35.67 -17.03 19.50
CA PHE A 108 34.46 -17.30 20.29
C PHE A 108 34.67 -18.27 21.46
N TYR A 109 35.44 -19.32 21.24
CA TYR A 109 35.72 -20.33 22.28
C TYR A 109 36.86 -19.92 23.27
N GLN A 110 37.52 -18.77 23.06
CA GLN A 110 38.68 -18.33 23.84
C GLN A 110 38.35 -17.18 24.81
N HIS A 111 37.16 -16.59 24.77
CA HIS A 111 36.77 -15.52 25.66
C HIS A 111 35.43 -15.77 26.36
N SER A 112 35.15 -15.04 27.44
CA SER A 112 33.91 -15.14 28.22
C SER A 112 32.99 -13.96 27.95
N GLY A 113 32.42 -13.92 26.75
CA GLY A 113 31.45 -12.89 26.28
C GLY A 113 32.04 -11.60 25.73
N ILE A 114 33.28 -11.26 26.09
CA ILE A 114 33.98 -10.07 25.61
C ILE A 114 35.37 -10.47 25.12
N ASP A 115 35.67 -10.11 23.87
CA ASP A 115 37.02 -10.30 23.31
C ASP A 115 37.85 -9.03 23.48
N TYR A 116 38.52 -8.88 24.65
CA TYR A 116 39.38 -7.73 24.93
C TYR A 116 40.57 -7.60 23.96
N ARG A 117 41.15 -8.72 23.51
CA ARG A 117 42.25 -8.71 22.54
C ARG A 117 41.78 -8.29 21.17
N GLY A 118 40.54 -8.68 20.76
CA GLY A 118 39.94 -8.25 19.51
C GLY A 118 39.61 -6.77 19.53
N ILE A 119 39.07 -6.25 20.62
CA ILE A 119 38.77 -4.83 20.79
C ILE A 119 40.07 -4.00 20.69
N MET A 120 41.15 -4.41 21.37
CA MET A 120 42.40 -3.71 21.35
C MET A 120 43.05 -3.72 19.95
N ARG A 121 42.99 -4.86 19.25
CA ARG A 121 43.46 -4.97 17.87
C ARG A 121 42.65 -4.10 16.90
N ALA A 122 41.33 -4.07 17.04
CA ALA A 122 40.46 -3.24 16.24
C ALA A 122 40.72 -1.74 16.46
N ALA A 123 40.87 -1.33 17.73
CA ALA A 123 41.18 0.05 18.09
C ALA A 123 42.54 0.52 17.53
N LEU A 124 43.55 -0.32 17.61
CA LEU A 124 44.88 -0.01 17.01
C LEU A 124 44.78 0.12 15.47
N LYS A 125 44.01 -0.75 14.82
CA LYS A 125 43.85 -0.74 13.36
C LYS A 125 43.03 0.45 12.88
N ASP A 126 41.99 0.84 13.63
CA ASP A 126 41.17 2.02 13.35
C ASP A 126 41.94 3.33 13.54
N ILE A 127 42.82 3.41 14.53
CA ILE A 127 43.75 4.57 14.74
C ILE A 127 44.72 4.70 13.56
N ILE A 128 45.27 3.59 13.08
CA ILE A 128 46.23 3.60 11.95
C ILE A 128 45.54 3.89 10.61
N SER A 129 44.28 3.45 10.42
CA SER A 129 43.57 3.55 9.13
C SER A 129 42.74 4.83 8.97
N VAL A 130 42.64 5.68 10.02
CA VAL A 130 41.76 6.88 10.05
C VAL A 130 40.30 6.58 9.63
N ARG A 131 39.85 5.34 9.68
CA ARG A 131 38.48 4.92 9.33
C ARG A 131 37.98 3.89 10.33
N LEU A 132 36.90 4.20 11.04
CA LEU A 132 36.14 3.29 11.89
C LEU A 132 35.49 2.17 11.05
N LYS A 133 36.19 1.07 10.79
CA LYS A 133 35.78 -0.01 9.88
C LYS A 133 35.67 -1.40 10.50
N GLN A 134 36.23 -1.68 11.65
CA GLN A 134 36.17 -3.02 12.25
C GLN A 134 35.23 -3.07 13.48
N GLY A 135 34.21 -3.95 13.42
CA GLY A 135 33.36 -4.23 14.56
C GLY A 135 34.06 -5.21 15.54
N GLY A 136 34.21 -4.81 16.80
CA GLY A 136 34.76 -5.66 17.87
C GLY A 136 33.70 -6.28 18.77
N SER A 137 32.47 -6.52 18.28
CA SER A 137 31.41 -7.16 19.07
C SER A 137 31.44 -8.68 18.89
N THR A 138 31.33 -9.42 19.97
CA THR A 138 31.31 -10.89 19.98
C THR A 138 29.92 -11.44 19.61
N ILE A 139 29.85 -12.73 19.25
CA ILE A 139 28.59 -13.47 19.03
C ILE A 139 27.69 -13.34 20.26
N THR A 140 28.23 -13.50 21.47
CA THR A 140 27.47 -13.37 22.70
C THR A 140 26.89 -11.97 22.90
N GLN A 141 27.63 -10.90 22.57
CA GLN A 141 27.12 -9.52 22.60
C GLN A 141 26.03 -9.29 21.54
N GLN A 142 26.19 -9.85 20.34
CA GLN A 142 25.16 -9.75 19.31
C GLN A 142 23.89 -10.50 19.70
N LEU A 143 24.02 -11.67 20.32
CA LEU A 143 22.88 -12.45 20.83
C LEU A 143 22.13 -11.67 21.93
N THR A 144 22.83 -11.07 22.89
CA THR A 144 22.18 -10.27 23.94
C THR A 144 21.47 -9.05 23.41
N LYS A 145 22.01 -8.44 22.35
CA LYS A 145 21.34 -7.35 21.64
C LYS A 145 20.02 -7.79 21.02
N VAL A 146 19.97 -8.97 20.40
CA VAL A 146 18.77 -9.51 19.75
C VAL A 146 17.73 -9.94 20.78
N LEU A 147 18.14 -10.55 21.88
CA LEU A 147 17.23 -11.15 22.87
C LEU A 147 16.63 -10.13 23.86
N PHE A 148 17.39 -9.09 24.25
CA PHE A 148 17.05 -8.29 25.44
C PHE A 148 16.98 -6.79 25.21
N LEU A 149 17.38 -6.26 24.05
CA LEU A 149 17.56 -4.83 23.89
C LEU A 149 16.76 -4.25 22.72
N SER A 150 16.15 -3.10 22.96
CA SER A 150 15.45 -2.34 21.92
C SER A 150 16.42 -1.80 20.85
N PRO A 151 15.96 -1.53 19.61
CA PRO A 151 16.81 -1.09 18.48
C PRO A 151 17.43 0.31 18.65
N GLU A 152 17.10 1.06 19.70
CA GLU A 152 17.61 2.41 19.93
C GLU A 152 19.15 2.48 20.07
N ARG A 153 19.77 3.42 19.36
CA ARG A 153 21.22 3.66 19.40
C ARG A 153 21.58 4.58 20.57
N LYS A 154 21.73 4.04 21.78
CA LYS A 154 22.18 4.80 22.96
C LYS A 154 23.48 4.18 23.52
N PHE A 155 24.37 4.99 24.09
CA PHE A 155 25.63 4.54 24.71
C PHE A 155 25.36 3.52 25.86
N THR A 156 24.29 3.75 26.62
CA THR A 156 23.81 2.88 27.69
C THR A 156 23.50 1.46 27.21
N ARG A 157 23.03 1.30 25.96
CA ARG A 157 22.78 -0.03 25.38
C ARG A 157 24.06 -0.85 25.26
N LYS A 158 25.19 -0.25 24.86
CA LYS A 158 26.45 -0.99 24.72
C LYS A 158 26.97 -1.51 26.05
N ILE A 159 26.78 -0.76 27.13
CA ILE A 159 27.10 -1.21 28.49
C ILE A 159 26.20 -2.36 28.89
N LYS A 160 24.89 -2.28 28.64
CA LYS A 160 23.94 -3.36 28.91
C LYS A 160 24.29 -4.64 28.13
N GLU A 161 24.66 -4.52 26.83
CA GLU A 161 25.13 -5.65 26.02
C GLU A 161 26.31 -6.38 26.69
N ILE A 162 27.29 -5.63 27.21
CA ILE A 162 28.46 -6.17 27.89
C ILE A 162 28.08 -6.91 29.16
N ILE A 163 27.20 -6.32 29.98
CA ILE A 163 26.74 -6.94 31.23
C ILE A 163 25.97 -8.23 30.96
N LEU A 164 25.03 -8.19 30.03
CA LEU A 164 24.20 -9.33 29.65
C LEU A 164 25.04 -10.45 29.01
N ALA A 165 26.00 -10.08 28.13
CA ALA A 165 26.90 -11.06 27.53
C ALA A 165 27.70 -11.85 28.60
N ARG A 166 28.18 -11.18 29.66
CA ARG A 166 28.85 -11.86 30.77
C ARG A 166 27.92 -12.72 31.61
N ARG A 167 26.66 -12.30 31.81
CA ARG A 167 25.67 -13.13 32.52
C ARG A 167 25.34 -14.38 31.70
N LEU A 168 25.16 -14.21 30.40
CA LEU A 168 24.81 -15.29 29.46
C LEU A 168 25.92 -16.38 29.48
N GLU A 169 27.18 -15.97 29.43
CA GLU A 169 28.33 -16.91 29.46
C GLU A 169 28.55 -17.62 30.81
N LYS A 170 27.93 -17.13 31.89
CA LYS A 170 27.93 -17.81 33.18
C LYS A 170 26.87 -18.90 33.27
N GLU A 171 25.74 -18.68 32.57
CA GLU A 171 24.56 -19.54 32.66
C GLU A 171 24.47 -20.57 31.53
N LEU A 172 25.04 -20.27 30.36
CA LEU A 172 24.97 -21.10 29.17
C LEU A 172 26.37 -21.51 28.70
N THR A 173 26.46 -22.71 28.16
CA THR A 173 27.67 -23.21 27.48
C THR A 173 27.89 -22.50 26.15
N LYS A 174 29.11 -22.52 25.64
CA LYS A 174 29.44 -22.00 24.29
C LYS A 174 28.58 -22.61 23.18
N GLN A 175 28.24 -23.86 23.29
CA GLN A 175 27.39 -24.56 22.32
C GLN A 175 25.96 -24.07 22.38
N GLU A 176 25.38 -23.88 23.56
CA GLU A 176 24.04 -23.31 23.72
C GLU A 176 23.95 -21.87 23.23
N ILE A 177 24.98 -21.05 23.52
CA ILE A 177 25.06 -19.67 23.02
C ILE A 177 25.10 -19.64 21.49
N LEU A 178 25.92 -20.50 20.87
CA LEU A 178 26.04 -20.58 19.41
C LEU A 178 24.77 -21.11 18.77
N GLU A 179 24.11 -22.10 19.37
CA GLU A 179 22.83 -22.63 18.94
C GLU A 179 21.74 -21.56 18.96
N LEU A 180 21.62 -20.83 20.07
CA LEU A 180 20.69 -19.70 20.18
C LEU A 180 20.99 -18.61 19.15
N TYR A 181 22.26 -18.24 18.95
CA TYR A 181 22.65 -17.24 17.98
C TYR A 181 22.24 -17.64 16.55
N LEU A 182 22.58 -18.86 16.13
CA LEU A 182 22.27 -19.38 14.79
C LEU A 182 20.77 -19.45 14.53
N ASN A 183 19.96 -19.63 15.57
CA ASN A 183 18.51 -19.68 15.46
C ASN A 183 17.82 -18.33 15.57
N ARG A 184 18.56 -17.24 15.97
CA ARG A 184 17.95 -15.94 16.30
C ARG A 184 18.41 -14.77 15.42
N ILE A 185 19.61 -14.86 14.89
CA ILE A 185 20.19 -13.76 14.11
C ILE A 185 19.38 -13.50 12.84
N TYR A 186 19.25 -12.23 12.50
CA TYR A 186 18.53 -11.77 11.30
C TYR A 186 19.40 -11.82 10.06
N PHE A 187 18.90 -12.49 9.02
CA PHE A 187 19.56 -12.66 7.73
C PHE A 187 18.99 -11.81 6.59
N GLY A 188 18.00 -10.97 6.86
CA GLY A 188 17.31 -10.17 5.85
C GLY A 188 16.01 -10.83 5.36
N HIS A 189 15.15 -10.05 4.68
CA HIS A 189 13.89 -10.52 4.09
C HIS A 189 12.98 -11.31 5.05
N GLY A 190 12.93 -10.91 6.32
CA GLY A 190 12.14 -11.58 7.34
C GLY A 190 12.69 -12.93 7.80
N ALA A 191 13.89 -13.32 7.40
CA ALA A 191 14.53 -14.57 7.80
C ALA A 191 15.30 -14.43 9.12
N TYR A 192 14.74 -14.97 10.19
CA TYR A 192 15.40 -15.11 11.48
C TYR A 192 15.88 -16.55 11.65
N GLY A 193 17.16 -16.72 11.99
CA GLY A 193 17.85 -18.00 12.10
C GLY A 193 18.23 -18.63 10.76
N VAL A 194 19.24 -19.52 10.83
CA VAL A 194 19.87 -20.14 9.65
C VAL A 194 18.92 -21.01 8.83
N GLN A 195 17.95 -21.66 9.47
CA GLN A 195 16.97 -22.49 8.76
C GLN A 195 16.04 -21.66 7.89
N MET A 196 15.51 -20.56 8.42
CA MET A 196 14.68 -19.64 7.63
C MET A 196 15.50 -18.94 6.55
N ALA A 197 16.77 -18.60 6.84
CA ALA A 197 17.66 -18.06 5.83
C ALA A 197 17.89 -19.06 4.68
N ALA A 198 18.17 -20.34 4.98
CA ALA A 198 18.31 -21.38 3.96
C ALA A 198 17.03 -21.55 3.12
N LYS A 199 15.86 -21.53 3.78
CA LYS A 199 14.55 -21.57 3.08
C LYS A 199 14.32 -20.36 2.20
N THR A 200 14.56 -19.15 2.75
CA THR A 200 14.32 -17.88 2.05
C THR A 200 15.22 -17.70 0.84
N TYR A 201 16.51 -18.01 0.99
CA TYR A 201 17.49 -17.75 -0.06
C TYR A 201 17.65 -18.89 -1.05
N PHE A 202 17.44 -20.16 -0.63
CA PHE A 202 17.74 -21.34 -1.44
C PHE A 202 16.59 -22.36 -1.54
N GLY A 203 15.48 -22.16 -0.85
CA GLY A 203 14.37 -23.14 -0.80
C GLY A 203 14.70 -24.44 -0.09
N LYS A 204 15.85 -24.51 0.60
CA LYS A 204 16.44 -25.72 1.20
C LYS A 204 16.33 -25.73 2.71
N ASN A 205 16.51 -26.91 3.31
CA ASN A 205 16.83 -26.98 4.72
C ASN A 205 18.29 -26.63 4.94
N ILE A 206 18.65 -26.17 6.15
CA ILE A 206 20.03 -25.75 6.45
C ILE A 206 21.06 -26.88 6.28
N TRP A 207 20.67 -28.12 6.49
CA TRP A 207 21.54 -29.27 6.28
C TRP A 207 21.73 -29.67 4.82
N GLU A 208 21.00 -29.07 3.89
CA GLU A 208 21.07 -29.27 2.43
C GLU A 208 21.86 -28.17 1.73
N VAL A 209 22.20 -27.08 2.41
CA VAL A 209 22.98 -25.98 1.81
C VAL A 209 24.40 -26.43 1.53
N ASN A 210 24.98 -25.99 0.44
CA ASN A 210 26.39 -26.25 0.11
C ASN A 210 27.32 -25.22 0.77
N GLN A 211 28.63 -25.41 0.62
CA GLN A 211 29.63 -24.55 1.22
C GLN A 211 29.59 -23.12 0.67
N ALA A 212 29.28 -22.93 -0.62
CA ALA A 212 29.15 -21.61 -1.22
C ALA A 212 27.92 -20.85 -0.70
N GLU A 213 26.80 -21.56 -0.56
CA GLU A 213 25.56 -21.03 0.01
C GLU A 213 25.75 -20.68 1.50
N ALA A 214 26.43 -21.53 2.27
CA ALA A 214 26.75 -21.28 3.67
C ALA A 214 27.66 -20.04 3.85
N ALA A 215 28.70 -19.89 3.01
CA ALA A 215 29.56 -18.71 3.01
C ALA A 215 28.79 -17.42 2.66
N LEU A 216 27.80 -17.50 1.76
CA LEU A 216 26.92 -16.38 1.48
C LEU A 216 26.09 -16.01 2.71
N LEU A 217 25.40 -17.00 3.34
CA LEU A 217 24.59 -16.77 4.53
C LEU A 217 25.43 -16.16 5.66
N ALA A 218 26.65 -16.69 5.93
CA ALA A 218 27.53 -16.16 6.96
C ALA A 218 27.96 -14.70 6.72
N GLY A 219 27.89 -14.23 5.48
CA GLY A 219 28.17 -12.85 5.13
C GLY A 219 27.06 -11.84 5.42
N LEU A 220 25.82 -12.30 5.52
CA LEU A 220 24.62 -11.44 5.62
C LEU A 220 24.47 -10.68 6.95
N PRO A 221 24.72 -11.27 8.15
CA PRO A 221 24.38 -10.65 9.43
C PRO A 221 24.96 -9.26 9.65
N LYS A 222 26.09 -8.93 9.04
CA LYS A 222 26.73 -7.62 9.15
C LYS A 222 25.85 -6.48 8.58
N SER A 223 25.16 -6.70 7.48
CA SER A 223 24.20 -5.77 6.86
C SER A 223 23.25 -6.54 5.95
N PRO A 224 22.22 -7.20 6.51
CA PRO A 224 21.43 -8.21 5.83
C PRO A 224 20.77 -7.73 4.53
N MET A 225 20.26 -6.48 4.51
CA MET A 225 19.64 -5.93 3.31
C MET A 225 20.66 -5.48 2.27
N ALA A 226 21.79 -4.90 2.67
CA ALA A 226 22.82 -4.43 1.73
C ALA A 226 23.58 -5.59 1.06
N TYR A 227 23.85 -6.66 1.79
CA TYR A 227 24.55 -7.84 1.30
C TYR A 227 23.61 -8.90 0.72
N SER A 228 22.29 -8.63 0.66
CA SER A 228 21.34 -9.54 0.06
C SER A 228 21.56 -9.70 -1.45
N PRO A 229 21.56 -10.94 -1.98
CA PRO A 229 21.69 -11.19 -3.42
C PRO A 229 20.54 -10.62 -4.23
N TYR A 230 19.43 -10.29 -3.59
CA TYR A 230 18.28 -9.65 -4.21
C TYR A 230 18.42 -8.14 -4.31
N SER A 231 19.28 -7.53 -3.48
CA SER A 231 19.57 -6.10 -3.50
C SER A 231 20.75 -5.75 -4.44
N ASP A 232 21.90 -6.36 -4.23
CA ASP A 232 23.11 -6.17 -5.06
C ASP A 232 23.95 -7.45 -5.05
N ILE A 233 23.87 -8.22 -6.12
CA ILE A 233 24.56 -9.51 -6.25
C ILE A 233 26.09 -9.35 -6.27
N ASP A 234 26.58 -8.22 -6.83
CA ASP A 234 28.01 -7.95 -6.88
C ASP A 234 28.57 -7.75 -5.47
N LEU A 235 27.85 -6.96 -4.67
CA LEU A 235 28.21 -6.72 -3.28
C LEU A 235 28.11 -8.00 -2.44
N THR A 236 27.11 -8.85 -2.73
CA THR A 236 26.96 -10.16 -2.10
C THR A 236 28.13 -11.08 -2.40
N LYS A 237 28.54 -11.19 -3.67
CA LYS A 237 29.67 -12.02 -4.08
C LYS A 237 31.00 -11.50 -3.50
N MET A 238 31.19 -10.17 -3.46
CA MET A 238 32.32 -9.58 -2.76
C MET A 238 32.33 -9.95 -1.27
N ARG A 239 31.16 -9.94 -0.63
CA ARG A 239 31.03 -10.32 0.79
C ARG A 239 31.29 -11.80 1.00
N GLN A 240 30.76 -12.67 0.13
CA GLN A 240 31.04 -14.11 0.14
C GLN A 240 32.56 -14.38 0.04
N MET A 241 33.24 -13.69 -0.87
CA MET A 241 34.70 -13.80 -1.01
C MET A 241 35.44 -13.41 0.28
N GLN A 242 34.97 -12.32 0.96
CA GLN A 242 35.54 -11.93 2.26
C GLN A 242 35.35 -13.00 3.32
N VAL A 243 34.18 -13.65 3.35
CA VAL A 243 33.92 -14.77 4.29
C VAL A 243 34.89 -15.94 4.02
N LEU A 244 35.01 -16.36 2.75
CA LEU A 244 35.90 -17.45 2.36
C LEU A 244 37.37 -17.13 2.68
N HIS A 245 37.81 -15.90 2.41
CA HIS A 245 39.16 -15.45 2.81
C HIS A 245 39.38 -15.52 4.31
N ARG A 246 38.38 -15.10 5.14
CA ARG A 246 38.46 -15.25 6.59
C ARG A 246 38.56 -16.71 7.02
N MET A 247 37.82 -17.61 6.34
CA MET A 247 37.90 -19.04 6.62
C MET A 247 39.30 -19.62 6.29
N VAL A 248 40.00 -19.07 5.29
CA VAL A 248 41.42 -19.42 5.01
C VAL A 248 42.33 -18.87 6.10
N GLU A 249 42.19 -17.60 6.48
CA GLU A 249 42.98 -16.99 7.56
C GLU A 249 42.87 -17.74 8.91
N GLU A 250 41.68 -18.29 9.20
CA GLU A 250 41.43 -19.03 10.43
C GLU A 250 41.72 -20.57 10.28
N GLY A 251 42.24 -20.99 9.13
CA GLY A 251 42.67 -22.38 8.89
C GLY A 251 41.54 -23.36 8.61
N TYR A 252 40.31 -22.94 8.34
CA TYR A 252 39.18 -23.80 7.99
C TYR A 252 39.21 -24.26 6.53
N LEU A 253 39.87 -23.53 5.65
CA LEU A 253 39.99 -23.83 4.21
C LEU A 253 41.41 -23.52 3.72
N THR A 254 41.79 -24.20 2.62
CA THR A 254 42.93 -23.77 1.81
C THR A 254 42.51 -22.74 0.75
N GLU A 255 43.46 -21.98 0.17
CA GLU A 255 43.15 -21.04 -0.92
C GLU A 255 42.52 -21.74 -2.14
N ASP A 256 42.98 -22.94 -2.50
CA ASP A 256 42.39 -23.72 -3.59
C ASP A 256 40.95 -24.13 -3.28
N GLN A 257 40.65 -24.53 -2.06
CA GLN A 257 39.29 -24.84 -1.63
C GLN A 257 38.41 -23.60 -1.66
N SER A 258 38.90 -22.48 -1.15
CA SER A 258 38.21 -21.19 -1.18
C SER A 258 37.82 -20.79 -2.62
N THR A 259 38.77 -20.91 -3.57
CA THR A 259 38.51 -20.59 -4.98
C THR A 259 37.49 -21.55 -5.60
N LYS A 260 37.58 -22.86 -5.33
CA LYS A 260 36.61 -23.83 -5.81
C LYS A 260 35.20 -23.56 -5.25
N ILE A 261 35.08 -23.24 -3.96
CA ILE A 261 33.82 -22.93 -3.32
C ILE A 261 33.23 -21.64 -3.89
N TYR A 262 34.03 -20.59 -4.07
CA TYR A 262 33.60 -19.32 -4.66
C TYR A 262 32.97 -19.49 -6.04
N ASN A 263 33.49 -20.42 -6.84
CA ASN A 263 33.02 -20.71 -8.18
C ASN A 263 31.83 -21.69 -8.25
N GLN A 264 31.40 -22.26 -7.12
CA GLN A 264 30.19 -23.08 -7.09
C GLN A 264 28.95 -22.24 -7.41
N PRO A 265 27.98 -22.81 -8.14
CA PRO A 265 26.74 -22.13 -8.44
C PRO A 265 25.93 -21.85 -7.17
N LEU A 266 25.38 -20.64 -7.08
CA LEU A 266 24.41 -20.26 -6.06
C LEU A 266 23.01 -20.42 -6.66
N ASN A 267 22.27 -21.42 -6.22
CA ASN A 267 20.89 -21.62 -6.64
C ASN A 267 19.96 -20.82 -5.74
N LEU A 268 19.81 -19.52 -6.05
CA LEU A 268 18.92 -18.64 -5.31
C LEU A 268 17.47 -18.97 -5.65
N GLU A 269 16.69 -19.24 -4.62
CA GLU A 269 15.23 -19.30 -4.74
C GLU A 269 14.70 -17.88 -5.04
N ASN A 270 13.63 -17.79 -5.78
CA ASN A 270 12.89 -16.54 -5.82
C ASN A 270 12.51 -16.18 -4.38
N LEU A 271 12.76 -14.93 -3.97
CA LEU A 271 12.05 -14.45 -2.82
C LEU A 271 10.56 -14.71 -3.11
N ARG A 272 10.08 -15.90 -2.69
CA ARG A 272 8.72 -15.91 -2.25
C ARG A 272 8.72 -14.88 -1.12
N GLN A 273 8.42 -13.63 -1.42
CA GLN A 273 7.40 -13.06 -0.60
C GLN A 273 6.40 -14.20 -0.48
N GLN A 274 6.30 -14.87 0.66
CA GLN A 274 4.99 -15.19 1.14
C GLN A 274 4.31 -13.86 0.92
N GLU A 275 3.67 -13.69 -0.25
CA GLU A 275 2.80 -12.58 -0.49
C GLU A 275 1.79 -12.80 0.61
N ASP A 276 1.94 -12.05 1.70
CA ASP A 276 0.83 -11.89 2.60
C ASP A 276 -0.26 -11.43 1.66
N VAL A 277 -1.18 -12.33 1.37
CA VAL A 277 -2.19 -12.10 0.33
C VAL A 277 -2.99 -10.83 0.66
N ALA A 278 -3.02 -10.49 1.96
CA ALA A 278 -3.72 -9.34 2.48
C ALA A 278 -2.86 -8.57 3.52
N PRO A 279 -1.65 -8.05 3.15
CA PRO A 279 -0.74 -7.48 4.14
C PRO A 279 -1.30 -6.26 4.87
N HIS A 280 -2.09 -5.41 4.21
CA HIS A 280 -2.77 -4.28 4.84
C HIS A 280 -3.81 -4.73 5.87
N LEU A 281 -4.54 -5.82 5.61
CA LEU A 281 -5.46 -6.40 6.58
C LEU A 281 -4.73 -7.03 7.76
N VAL A 282 -3.67 -7.78 7.49
CA VAL A 282 -2.83 -8.41 8.54
C VAL A 282 -2.30 -7.33 9.49
N ASP A 283 -1.83 -6.21 8.97
CA ASP A 283 -1.36 -5.08 9.79
C ASP A 283 -2.52 -4.38 10.53
N TYR A 284 -3.67 -4.21 9.89
CA TYR A 284 -4.88 -3.69 10.52
C TYR A 284 -5.30 -4.56 11.72
N ILE A 285 -5.32 -5.88 11.56
CA ILE A 285 -5.63 -6.84 12.62
C ILE A 285 -4.54 -6.82 13.70
N ARG A 286 -3.25 -6.71 13.32
CA ARG A 286 -2.13 -6.57 14.26
C ARG A 286 -2.33 -5.36 15.18
N GLN A 287 -2.62 -4.20 14.61
CA GLN A 287 -2.87 -2.97 15.37
C GLN A 287 -4.10 -3.10 16.28
N TYR A 288 -5.17 -3.74 15.78
CA TYR A 288 -6.37 -3.99 16.58
C TYR A 288 -6.08 -4.86 17.79
N ILE A 289 -5.40 -6.00 17.61
CA ILE A 289 -5.06 -6.94 18.69
C ILE A 289 -4.07 -6.30 19.66
N GLU A 290 -3.04 -5.63 19.15
CA GLU A 290 -2.03 -4.94 19.98
C GLU A 290 -2.67 -3.91 20.90
N LYS A 291 -3.60 -3.10 20.36
CA LYS A 291 -4.33 -2.07 21.13
C LYS A 291 -5.25 -2.67 22.19
N LYS A 292 -5.91 -3.79 21.88
CA LYS A 292 -6.96 -4.37 22.76
C LYS A 292 -6.42 -5.37 23.76
N TYR A 293 -5.47 -6.22 23.36
CA TYR A 293 -4.94 -7.34 24.15
C TYR A 293 -3.48 -7.19 24.54
N GLY A 294 -2.78 -6.19 24.00
CA GLY A 294 -1.35 -5.95 24.25
C GLY A 294 -0.41 -6.80 23.40
N GLN A 295 0.86 -6.41 23.39
CA GLN A 295 1.90 -7.05 22.57
C GLN A 295 2.15 -8.51 22.96
N GLU A 296 2.14 -8.82 24.23
CA GLU A 296 2.41 -10.18 24.71
C GLU A 296 1.37 -11.16 24.13
N THR A 297 0.09 -10.85 24.22
CA THR A 297 -0.99 -11.68 23.68
C THR A 297 -0.91 -11.80 22.15
N LEU A 298 -0.58 -10.71 21.46
CA LEU A 298 -0.41 -10.69 20.00
C LEU A 298 0.68 -11.65 19.53
N TYR A 299 1.82 -11.63 20.19
CA TYR A 299 3.01 -12.37 19.74
C TYR A 299 3.20 -13.73 20.39
N GLN A 300 2.59 -13.98 21.56
CA GLN A 300 2.81 -15.17 22.35
C GLN A 300 1.51 -15.92 22.73
N GLY A 301 0.36 -15.29 22.52
CA GLY A 301 -0.94 -15.83 22.94
C GLY A 301 -1.46 -16.98 22.07
N GLY A 302 -0.81 -17.29 20.94
CA GLY A 302 -1.26 -18.35 20.04
C GLY A 302 -2.63 -18.10 19.43
N LEU A 303 -2.98 -16.82 19.21
CA LEU A 303 -4.30 -16.44 18.73
C LEU A 303 -4.57 -16.98 17.32
N LYS A 304 -5.82 -17.37 17.07
CA LYS A 304 -6.37 -17.63 15.74
C LYS A 304 -7.45 -16.59 15.44
N VAL A 305 -7.25 -15.82 14.38
CA VAL A 305 -8.18 -14.78 13.93
C VAL A 305 -8.83 -15.26 12.65
N TYR A 306 -10.12 -15.56 12.72
CA TYR A 306 -10.94 -15.95 11.58
C TYR A 306 -11.51 -14.68 10.95
N THR A 307 -11.22 -14.48 9.66
CA THR A 307 -11.68 -13.31 8.92
C THR A 307 -12.79 -13.67 7.92
N SER A 308 -13.45 -12.65 7.38
CA SER A 308 -14.43 -12.76 6.31
C SER A 308 -13.80 -12.69 4.91
N ILE A 309 -12.49 -12.63 4.80
CA ILE A 309 -11.76 -12.41 3.53
C ILE A 309 -11.83 -13.64 2.63
N ASP A 310 -12.20 -13.42 1.38
CA ASP A 310 -12.04 -14.39 0.29
C ASP A 310 -10.61 -14.30 -0.24
N MET A 311 -9.80 -15.34 -0.01
CA MET A 311 -8.39 -15.33 -0.34
C MET A 311 -8.11 -15.21 -1.84
N ASP A 312 -8.92 -15.84 -2.67
CA ASP A 312 -8.69 -15.84 -4.12
C ASP A 312 -9.12 -14.52 -4.76
N LEU A 313 -10.23 -13.95 -4.28
CA LEU A 313 -10.67 -12.63 -4.68
C LEU A 313 -9.71 -11.53 -4.18
N GLN A 314 -9.21 -11.63 -2.95
CA GLN A 314 -8.21 -10.72 -2.39
C GLN A 314 -6.92 -10.70 -3.23
N ARG A 315 -6.44 -11.88 -3.65
CA ARG A 315 -5.26 -12.01 -4.50
C ARG A 315 -5.50 -11.40 -5.89
N ALA A 316 -6.66 -11.66 -6.47
CA ALA A 316 -7.07 -11.08 -7.74
C ALA A 316 -7.18 -9.54 -7.67
N ALA A 317 -7.77 -9.02 -6.60
CA ALA A 317 -7.91 -7.58 -6.38
C ALA A 317 -6.55 -6.88 -6.22
N GLY A 318 -5.62 -7.47 -5.46
CA GLY A 318 -4.26 -6.96 -5.35
C GLY A 318 -3.52 -6.94 -6.69
N ALA A 319 -3.70 -7.97 -7.51
CA ALA A 319 -3.11 -8.02 -8.86
C ALA A 319 -3.73 -6.96 -9.79
N ALA A 320 -5.06 -6.84 -9.79
CA ALA A 320 -5.80 -5.87 -10.59
C ALA A 320 -5.41 -4.42 -10.23
N LEU A 321 -5.33 -4.11 -8.93
CA LEU A 321 -4.90 -2.79 -8.47
C LEU A 321 -3.49 -2.47 -8.95
N ARG A 322 -2.53 -3.36 -8.71
CA ARG A 322 -1.13 -3.15 -9.13
C ARG A 322 -1.01 -2.95 -10.65
N GLU A 323 -1.72 -3.72 -11.46
CA GLU A 323 -1.68 -3.57 -12.92
C GLU A 323 -2.35 -2.28 -13.39
N GLY A 324 -3.50 -1.92 -12.81
CA GLY A 324 -4.19 -0.67 -13.11
C GLY A 324 -3.34 0.56 -12.79
N LEU A 325 -2.71 0.57 -11.61
CA LEU A 325 -1.81 1.67 -11.20
C LEU A 325 -0.57 1.76 -12.09
N ARG A 326 0.03 0.63 -12.50
CA ARG A 326 1.12 0.61 -13.48
C ARG A 326 0.69 1.14 -14.84
N SER A 327 -0.49 0.75 -15.30
CA SER A 327 -1.04 1.21 -16.57
C SER A 327 -1.24 2.72 -16.57
N LEU A 328 -1.81 3.27 -15.49
CA LEU A 328 -1.96 4.71 -15.31
C LEU A 328 -0.60 5.40 -15.26
N ASP A 329 0.32 4.91 -14.45
CA ASP A 329 1.65 5.48 -14.26
C ASP A 329 2.46 5.53 -15.57
N LYS A 330 2.33 4.49 -16.41
CA LYS A 330 2.93 4.47 -17.77
C LYS A 330 2.34 5.55 -18.68
N ARG A 331 1.03 5.84 -18.57
CA ARG A 331 0.40 6.94 -19.32
C ARG A 331 0.92 8.32 -18.91
N GLN A 332 1.49 8.45 -17.69
CA GLN A 332 2.15 9.68 -17.24
C GLN A 332 3.58 9.82 -17.79
N GLY A 333 4.08 8.80 -18.46
CA GLY A 333 5.40 8.79 -19.08
C GLY A 333 6.52 8.26 -18.19
N PHE A 334 7.67 8.08 -18.81
CA PHE A 334 8.85 7.55 -18.14
C PHE A 334 9.58 8.63 -17.34
N ARG A 335 9.89 8.35 -16.08
CA ARG A 335 10.54 9.29 -15.14
C ARG A 335 12.07 9.19 -15.10
N GLY A 336 12.64 8.31 -15.93
CA GLY A 336 14.08 8.17 -16.03
C GLY A 336 14.67 7.10 -15.11
N ARG A 337 15.96 7.24 -14.81
CA ARG A 337 16.72 6.28 -14.02
C ARG A 337 16.36 6.30 -12.53
N VAL A 338 16.48 5.14 -11.88
CA VAL A 338 16.36 4.97 -10.42
C VAL A 338 17.69 5.28 -9.72
N GLY A 339 18.80 5.15 -10.43
CA GLY A 339 20.16 5.38 -9.91
C GLY A 339 21.19 5.33 -11.02
N PHE A 340 22.46 5.47 -10.63
CA PHE A 340 23.60 5.39 -11.53
C PHE A 340 24.72 4.57 -10.89
N LYS A 341 25.36 3.68 -11.66
CA LYS A 341 26.55 2.92 -11.26
C LYS A 341 27.52 2.91 -12.43
N GLN A 342 28.69 3.46 -12.23
CA GLN A 342 29.74 3.48 -13.26
C GLN A 342 30.03 2.06 -13.77
N LEU A 343 30.10 1.90 -15.07
CA LEU A 343 30.48 0.63 -15.69
C LEU A 343 31.93 0.33 -15.32
N LYS A 344 32.18 -0.85 -14.75
CA LYS A 344 33.55 -1.33 -14.52
C LYS A 344 34.12 -1.86 -15.84
N SER A 345 35.36 -1.49 -16.13
CA SER A 345 36.06 -1.90 -17.34
C SER A 345 36.38 -3.40 -17.44
N THR A 346 36.34 -4.12 -16.34
CA THR A 346 36.54 -5.58 -16.30
C THR A 346 35.21 -6.29 -16.05
N PRO A 347 34.78 -7.19 -16.94
CA PRO A 347 33.65 -8.07 -16.66
C PRO A 347 34.01 -8.94 -15.44
N ILE A 348 33.22 -8.87 -14.38
CA ILE A 348 33.34 -9.82 -13.29
C ILE A 348 32.86 -11.16 -13.86
N GLN A 349 33.79 -12.13 -14.05
CA GLN A 349 33.41 -13.51 -14.38
C GLN A 349 32.73 -14.11 -13.15
N TRP A 350 31.42 -14.19 -13.20
CA TRP A 350 30.63 -14.91 -12.22
C TRP A 350 30.64 -16.38 -12.62
N GLY A 351 31.01 -17.26 -11.70
CA GLY A 351 30.63 -18.67 -11.80
C GLY A 351 29.12 -18.74 -11.98
N THR A 352 28.62 -19.73 -12.69
CA THR A 352 27.23 -19.85 -13.14
C THR A 352 26.23 -19.49 -12.03
N LEU A 353 25.71 -18.27 -12.06
CA LEU A 353 24.71 -17.81 -11.13
C LEU A 353 23.33 -18.16 -11.69
N HIS A 354 22.74 -19.23 -11.21
CA HIS A 354 21.37 -19.57 -11.52
C HIS A 354 20.41 -18.83 -10.58
N VAL A 355 20.10 -17.58 -10.91
CA VAL A 355 18.98 -16.89 -10.27
C VAL A 355 17.72 -17.29 -11.00
N MET A 356 16.80 -17.97 -10.34
CA MET A 356 15.48 -18.28 -10.91
C MET A 356 14.62 -17.01 -10.87
N VAL A 357 14.77 -16.14 -11.87
CA VAL A 357 13.85 -15.02 -12.13
C VAL A 357 12.71 -15.55 -12.98
N LYS A 358 11.46 -15.35 -12.52
CA LYS A 358 10.27 -15.76 -13.30
C LYS A 358 9.87 -14.67 -14.27
N PRO A 359 9.29 -15.03 -15.43
CA PRO A 359 8.63 -14.07 -16.29
C PRO A 359 7.61 -13.23 -15.51
N GLY A 360 7.60 -11.92 -15.75
CA GLY A 360 6.77 -10.97 -15.02
C GLY A 360 7.40 -10.37 -13.75
N GLU A 361 8.49 -10.93 -13.22
CA GLU A 361 9.18 -10.41 -12.04
C GLU A 361 9.98 -9.16 -12.35
N GLY A 362 9.78 -8.09 -11.54
CA GLY A 362 10.42 -6.80 -11.71
C GLY A 362 11.61 -6.60 -10.78
N PHE A 363 12.72 -6.05 -11.32
CA PHE A 363 13.93 -5.74 -10.57
C PHE A 363 14.72 -4.59 -11.20
N ASN A 364 15.75 -4.10 -10.50
CA ASN A 364 16.63 -3.08 -11.03
C ASN A 364 17.72 -3.69 -11.90
N ALA A 365 17.95 -3.13 -13.08
CA ALA A 365 18.97 -3.55 -14.03
C ALA A 365 19.84 -2.36 -14.42
N GLN A 366 21.14 -2.62 -14.65
CA GLN A 366 22.08 -1.63 -15.12
C GLN A 366 22.07 -1.61 -16.65
N VAL A 367 21.97 -0.41 -17.22
CA VAL A 367 22.14 -0.18 -18.66
C VAL A 367 23.61 -0.37 -19.02
N LEU A 368 23.89 -1.30 -19.95
CA LEU A 368 25.22 -1.57 -20.46
C LEU A 368 25.51 -0.79 -21.72
N ALA A 369 24.54 -0.75 -22.64
CA ALA A 369 24.64 -0.05 -23.91
C ALA A 369 23.24 0.37 -24.38
N VAL A 370 23.21 1.44 -25.19
CA VAL A 370 21.98 1.94 -25.79
C VAL A 370 22.20 2.02 -27.30
N GLY A 371 21.47 1.18 -28.04
CA GLY A 371 21.45 1.19 -29.50
C GLY A 371 20.35 2.11 -30.05
N ASP A 372 20.22 2.16 -31.37
CA ASP A 372 19.19 2.98 -32.03
C ASP A 372 17.76 2.42 -31.80
N TYR A 373 17.65 1.11 -31.56
CA TYR A 373 16.38 0.40 -31.45
C TYR A 373 16.21 -0.38 -30.16
N TYR A 374 17.29 -0.63 -29.38
CA TYR A 374 17.20 -1.46 -28.19
C TYR A 374 18.13 -0.96 -27.08
N ILE A 375 17.84 -1.37 -25.86
CA ILE A 375 18.67 -1.10 -24.69
C ILE A 375 19.19 -2.43 -24.17
N THR A 376 20.52 -2.55 -24.02
CA THR A 376 21.15 -3.72 -23.39
C THR A 376 21.25 -3.46 -21.89
N VAL A 377 20.75 -4.40 -21.09
CA VAL A 377 20.75 -4.27 -19.63
C VAL A 377 21.28 -5.54 -18.96
N ARG A 378 21.78 -5.36 -17.71
CA ARG A 378 22.19 -6.44 -16.83
C ARG A 378 21.50 -6.30 -15.49
N GLY A 379 20.87 -7.37 -15.02
CA GLY A 379 20.29 -7.41 -13.67
C GLY A 379 20.12 -8.84 -13.19
N ARG A 380 20.32 -9.08 -11.90
CA ARG A 380 20.23 -10.42 -11.27
C ARG A 380 20.96 -11.53 -12.01
N GLY A 381 22.15 -11.21 -12.52
CA GLY A 381 22.97 -12.19 -13.27
C GLY A 381 22.53 -12.43 -14.71
N LEU A 382 21.42 -11.87 -15.17
CA LEU A 382 20.92 -11.97 -16.53
C LEU A 382 21.41 -10.77 -17.35
N VAL A 383 21.78 -11.02 -18.60
CA VAL A 383 22.04 -9.99 -19.62
C VAL A 383 21.01 -10.15 -20.72
N GLY A 384 20.50 -9.04 -21.24
CA GLY A 384 19.53 -9.11 -22.31
C GLY A 384 19.11 -7.74 -22.83
N TYR A 385 18.03 -7.72 -23.60
CA TYR A 385 17.58 -6.56 -24.36
C TYR A 385 16.18 -6.13 -23.94
N ILE A 386 15.96 -4.81 -23.99
CA ILE A 386 14.64 -4.20 -24.02
C ILE A 386 14.40 -3.75 -25.46
N MET A 387 13.42 -4.36 -26.11
CA MET A 387 13.07 -4.07 -27.51
C MET A 387 12.11 -2.86 -27.59
N PRO A 388 11.94 -2.23 -28.78
CA PRO A 388 11.08 -1.06 -28.93
C PRO A 388 9.64 -1.27 -28.43
N GLU A 389 9.05 -2.42 -28.73
CA GLU A 389 7.71 -2.79 -28.27
C GLU A 389 7.59 -2.88 -26.73
N ASP A 390 8.69 -3.27 -26.07
CA ASP A 390 8.75 -3.45 -24.62
C ASP A 390 9.02 -2.14 -23.84
N MET A 391 9.29 -1.03 -24.57
CA MET A 391 9.47 0.32 -24.03
C MET A 391 8.66 1.39 -24.77
N ALA A 392 7.74 0.99 -25.68
CA ALA A 392 6.98 1.90 -26.54
C ALA A 392 6.29 3.03 -25.77
N TRP A 393 5.72 2.71 -24.58
CA TRP A 393 5.07 3.69 -23.71
C TRP A 393 6.01 4.81 -23.23
N ALA A 394 7.30 4.51 -23.08
CA ALA A 394 8.31 5.48 -22.62
C ALA A 394 8.86 6.32 -23.78
N LEU A 395 8.84 5.77 -24.98
CA LEU A 395 9.29 6.44 -26.20
C LEU A 395 8.27 7.47 -26.71
N LEU A 396 6.98 7.29 -26.41
CA LEU A 396 5.92 8.19 -26.88
C LEU A 396 6.12 9.61 -26.34
N LYS A 397 6.19 10.59 -27.21
CA LYS A 397 6.24 12.01 -26.84
C LYS A 397 4.84 12.52 -26.49
N PRO A 398 4.71 13.43 -25.50
CA PRO A 398 3.45 14.10 -25.24
C PRO A 398 2.96 14.85 -26.49
N LYS A 399 1.69 14.65 -26.87
CA LYS A 399 1.07 15.38 -27.99
C LYS A 399 0.93 16.86 -27.63
N LYS A 400 1.33 17.74 -28.54
CA LYS A 400 1.19 19.19 -28.36
C LYS A 400 -0.26 19.65 -28.56
N LYS A 401 -0.97 19.01 -29.51
CA LYS A 401 -2.40 19.25 -29.79
C LYS A 401 -3.15 17.94 -29.98
N LYS A 402 -4.47 17.97 -29.73
CA LYS A 402 -5.35 16.86 -30.03
C LYS A 402 -5.38 16.62 -31.54
N GLY A 403 -5.01 15.41 -31.99
CA GLY A 403 -4.94 15.06 -33.41
C GLY A 403 -3.54 15.06 -34.02
N ASP A 404 -2.52 15.55 -33.30
CA ASP A 404 -1.13 15.41 -33.74
C ASP A 404 -0.76 13.93 -33.89
N PRO A 405 0.08 13.57 -34.90
CA PRO A 405 0.61 12.23 -35.06
C PRO A 405 1.45 11.84 -33.83
N ASP A 406 1.57 10.54 -33.58
CA ASP A 406 2.44 10.03 -32.54
C ASP A 406 3.90 10.25 -32.91
N GLU A 407 4.64 10.99 -32.11
CA GLU A 407 6.09 11.13 -32.22
C GLU A 407 6.77 10.28 -31.14
N TYR A 408 7.91 9.69 -31.53
CA TYR A 408 8.67 8.82 -30.61
C TYR A 408 10.05 9.39 -30.36
N LYS A 409 10.52 9.26 -29.12
CA LYS A 409 11.92 9.48 -28.72
C LYS A 409 12.76 8.32 -29.21
N LYS A 410 14.07 8.54 -29.30
CA LYS A 410 15.04 7.44 -29.44
C LYS A 410 15.40 6.86 -28.06
N PRO A 411 15.82 5.58 -27.95
CA PRO A 411 16.25 5.01 -26.68
C PRO A 411 17.33 5.81 -25.96
N GLN A 412 18.23 6.46 -26.71
CA GLN A 412 19.29 7.33 -26.18
C GLN A 412 18.77 8.58 -25.47
N GLU A 413 17.55 9.00 -25.76
CA GLU A 413 16.87 10.11 -25.08
C GLU A 413 16.24 9.69 -23.74
N LEU A 414 16.11 8.36 -23.49
CA LEU A 414 15.54 7.84 -22.26
C LEU A 414 16.59 7.58 -21.20
N VAL A 415 17.70 6.92 -21.57
CA VAL A 415 18.70 6.39 -20.65
C VAL A 415 20.10 6.41 -21.29
N GLN A 416 21.14 6.30 -20.43
CA GLN A 416 22.53 6.22 -20.85
C GLN A 416 23.24 5.03 -20.19
N PRO A 417 24.37 4.55 -20.74
CA PRO A 417 25.18 3.50 -20.12
C PRO A 417 25.56 3.84 -18.68
N GLY A 418 25.38 2.90 -17.76
CA GLY A 418 25.59 3.09 -16.31
C GLY A 418 24.31 3.43 -15.54
N ASP A 419 23.25 3.86 -16.19
CA ASP A 419 21.98 4.08 -15.53
C ASP A 419 21.43 2.78 -14.95
N ILE A 420 20.78 2.88 -13.79
CA ILE A 420 20.00 1.81 -13.20
C ILE A 420 18.54 2.11 -13.46
N ILE A 421 17.87 1.17 -14.12
CA ILE A 421 16.46 1.26 -14.47
C ILE A 421 15.70 0.05 -13.94
N LYS A 422 14.42 0.20 -13.74
CA LYS A 422 13.55 -0.92 -13.38
C LYS A 422 13.13 -1.66 -14.63
N VAL A 423 13.26 -2.98 -14.61
CA VAL A 423 12.86 -3.86 -15.70
C VAL A 423 12.04 -5.02 -15.16
N ARG A 424 11.30 -5.67 -16.05
CA ARG A 424 10.60 -6.93 -15.77
C ARG A 424 11.07 -7.98 -16.77
N LEU A 425 11.35 -9.19 -16.28
CA LEU A 425 11.70 -10.29 -17.17
C LEU A 425 10.50 -10.64 -18.05
N LYS A 426 10.67 -10.63 -19.37
CA LYS A 426 9.69 -11.08 -20.34
C LYS A 426 9.87 -12.57 -20.64
N ASP A 427 11.11 -12.94 -20.97
CA ASP A 427 11.49 -14.31 -21.30
C ASP A 427 13.00 -14.54 -21.15
N TYR A 428 13.44 -15.78 -21.05
CA TYR A 428 14.83 -16.18 -20.96
C TYR A 428 15.15 -17.41 -21.81
N ASP A 429 15.95 -17.21 -22.86
CA ASP A 429 16.50 -18.27 -23.68
C ASP A 429 17.71 -18.91 -22.98
N LYS A 430 17.50 -20.10 -22.39
CA LYS A 430 18.55 -20.84 -21.68
C LYS A 430 19.69 -21.29 -22.60
N LYS A 431 19.42 -21.52 -23.89
CA LYS A 431 20.46 -21.99 -24.86
C LYS A 431 21.40 -20.84 -25.22
N LYS A 432 20.84 -19.64 -25.43
CA LYS A 432 21.60 -18.43 -25.76
C LYS A 432 22.09 -17.67 -24.55
N GLN A 433 21.64 -18.03 -23.35
CA GLN A 433 21.87 -17.29 -22.09
C GLN A 433 21.48 -15.82 -22.20
N LEU A 434 20.39 -15.54 -22.90
CA LEU A 434 19.94 -14.20 -23.23
C LEU A 434 18.52 -13.96 -22.72
N ALA A 435 18.34 -12.84 -22.04
CA ALA A 435 17.04 -12.43 -21.53
C ALA A 435 16.36 -11.38 -22.42
N SER A 436 15.03 -11.39 -22.43
CA SER A 436 14.22 -10.31 -22.94
C SER A 436 13.56 -9.58 -21.76
N PHE A 437 13.61 -8.26 -21.75
CA PHE A 437 13.09 -7.46 -20.67
C PHE A 437 12.05 -6.45 -21.15
N ILE A 438 11.11 -6.12 -20.29
CA ILE A 438 10.16 -5.01 -20.45
C ILE A 438 10.63 -3.85 -19.57
N LEU A 439 10.69 -2.63 -20.10
CA LEU A 439 10.93 -1.44 -19.30
C LEU A 439 9.79 -1.23 -18.31
N ASP A 440 10.11 -1.02 -17.04
CA ASP A 440 9.15 -0.82 -15.97
C ASP A 440 9.53 0.38 -15.10
N GLN A 441 8.61 0.83 -14.28
CA GLN A 441 8.88 1.80 -13.21
C GLN A 441 7.92 1.55 -12.05
N LYS A 442 8.33 1.95 -10.83
CA LYS A 442 7.43 1.88 -9.66
C LYS A 442 6.41 3.00 -9.79
N PRO A 443 5.10 2.71 -9.77
CA PRO A 443 4.09 3.75 -9.72
C PRO A 443 4.29 4.70 -8.52
N LEU A 444 3.98 5.97 -8.73
CA LEU A 444 3.86 6.97 -7.67
C LEU A 444 2.40 7.14 -7.24
N VAL A 445 1.49 6.69 -8.10
CA VAL A 445 0.05 6.68 -7.83
C VAL A 445 -0.29 5.52 -6.91
N GLU A 446 -1.18 5.77 -5.97
CA GLU A 446 -1.71 4.81 -5.02
C GLU A 446 -3.18 4.50 -5.31
N GLY A 447 -3.72 3.50 -4.63
CA GLY A 447 -5.12 3.14 -4.79
C GLY A 447 -5.59 2.19 -3.70
N ALA A 448 -6.89 2.01 -3.63
CA ALA A 448 -7.52 1.07 -2.71
C ALA A 448 -8.64 0.30 -3.40
N VAL A 449 -8.83 -0.94 -2.98
CA VAL A 449 -9.95 -1.79 -3.35
C VAL A 449 -10.59 -2.36 -2.10
N VAL A 450 -11.90 -2.17 -1.98
CA VAL A 450 -12.71 -2.77 -0.91
C VAL A 450 -13.89 -3.48 -1.56
N SER A 451 -14.14 -4.73 -1.15
CA SER A 451 -15.36 -5.46 -1.55
C SER A 451 -16.11 -5.94 -0.32
N ILE A 452 -17.42 -5.74 -0.30
CA ILE A 452 -18.31 -6.04 0.84
C ILE A 452 -19.50 -6.85 0.33
N GLU A 453 -19.87 -7.86 1.06
CA GLU A 453 -21.13 -8.58 0.88
C GLU A 453 -22.27 -7.76 1.53
N PRO A 454 -23.28 -7.31 0.75
CA PRO A 454 -24.16 -6.22 1.21
C PRO A 454 -25.01 -6.57 2.45
N TYR A 455 -25.53 -7.79 2.54
CA TYR A 455 -26.43 -8.18 3.61
C TYR A 455 -25.74 -8.53 4.92
N THR A 456 -24.54 -9.12 4.82
CA THR A 456 -23.77 -9.56 5.99
C THR A 456 -22.77 -8.51 6.49
N GLY A 457 -22.40 -7.54 5.65
CA GLY A 457 -21.32 -6.62 5.94
C GLY A 457 -19.93 -7.28 5.88
N TYR A 458 -19.82 -8.55 5.51
CA TYR A 458 -18.53 -9.23 5.42
C TYR A 458 -17.62 -8.61 4.37
N VAL A 459 -16.46 -8.16 4.81
CA VAL A 459 -15.45 -7.62 3.92
C VAL A 459 -14.70 -8.77 3.26
N ARG A 460 -14.91 -8.92 1.95
CA ARG A 460 -14.32 -9.99 1.14
C ARG A 460 -12.93 -9.63 0.63
N VAL A 461 -12.68 -8.32 0.44
CA VAL A 461 -11.42 -7.76 -0.06
C VAL A 461 -11.09 -6.48 0.67
N MET A 462 -9.83 -6.33 1.06
CA MET A 462 -9.23 -5.06 1.47
C MET A 462 -7.80 -4.95 0.94
N VAL A 463 -7.60 -4.11 -0.07
CA VAL A 463 -6.27 -3.75 -0.60
C VAL A 463 -6.07 -2.26 -0.37
N GLY A 464 -5.05 -1.90 0.39
CA GLY A 464 -4.82 -0.52 0.85
C GLY A 464 -3.66 0.21 0.19
N GLY A 465 -3.10 -0.29 -0.92
CA GLY A 465 -2.01 0.37 -1.64
C GLY A 465 -1.35 -0.49 -2.71
N TYR A 466 -0.43 0.12 -3.47
CA TYR A 466 0.38 -0.58 -4.47
C TYR A 466 1.37 -1.56 -3.83
N ASP A 467 2.12 -1.07 -2.84
CA ASP A 467 3.05 -1.85 -2.01
C ASP A 467 2.63 -1.75 -0.55
N PHE A 468 3.04 -2.73 0.23
CA PHE A 468 2.84 -2.72 1.67
C PHE A 468 4.15 -2.38 2.41
N VAL A 469 4.04 -1.51 3.41
CA VAL A 469 5.09 -1.24 4.41
C VAL A 469 4.46 -1.45 5.79
N GLU A 470 5.08 -2.26 6.62
CA GLU A 470 4.60 -2.52 7.99
C GLU A 470 4.47 -1.22 8.80
N GLY A 471 3.29 -1.02 9.41
CA GLY A 471 2.95 0.24 10.08
C GLY A 471 2.75 1.42 9.14
N GLY A 472 2.70 1.17 7.82
CA GLY A 472 2.45 2.17 6.80
C GLY A 472 0.97 2.50 6.65
N PHE A 473 0.69 3.50 5.84
CA PHE A 473 -0.65 4.03 5.62
C PHE A 473 -1.53 3.05 4.82
N ASN A 474 -2.71 2.75 5.34
CA ASN A 474 -3.70 1.90 4.68
C ASN A 474 -4.76 2.77 3.99
N HIS A 475 -4.63 2.96 2.67
CA HIS A 475 -5.54 3.82 1.92
C HIS A 475 -7.01 3.34 1.97
N ALA A 476 -7.27 2.06 2.18
CA ALA A 476 -8.64 1.55 2.26
C ALA A 476 -9.40 2.08 3.48
N THR A 477 -8.72 2.27 4.61
CA THR A 477 -9.32 2.62 5.91
C THR A 477 -8.95 4.01 6.42
N GLU A 478 -7.83 4.58 5.96
CA GLU A 478 -7.28 5.81 6.51
C GLU A 478 -7.30 6.98 5.52
N ALA A 479 -7.27 6.72 4.21
CA ALA A 479 -7.27 7.78 3.20
C ALA A 479 -8.62 8.48 3.13
N LYS A 480 -8.70 9.66 3.72
CA LYS A 480 -9.85 10.55 3.56
C LYS A 480 -9.71 11.33 2.26
N ARG A 481 -10.51 10.99 1.27
CA ARG A 481 -10.47 11.52 -0.10
C ARG A 481 -11.83 12.00 -0.55
N GLN A 482 -11.86 13.03 -1.36
CA GLN A 482 -13.11 13.54 -1.92
C GLN A 482 -13.71 12.51 -2.87
N PRO A 483 -14.94 12.04 -2.64
CA PRO A 483 -15.61 11.07 -3.50
C PRO A 483 -16.01 11.65 -4.86
N GLY A 484 -16.06 12.96 -4.99
CA GLY A 484 -16.52 13.61 -6.21
C GLY A 484 -17.92 13.15 -6.58
N SER A 485 -18.19 12.93 -7.86
CA SER A 485 -19.50 12.50 -8.35
C SER A 485 -20.00 11.15 -7.81
N SER A 486 -19.17 10.36 -7.11
CA SER A 486 -19.66 9.14 -6.45
C SER A 486 -20.48 9.45 -5.18
N PHE A 487 -20.52 10.70 -4.73
CA PHE A 487 -21.43 11.15 -3.66
C PHE A 487 -22.85 11.45 -4.15
N LYS A 488 -23.06 11.72 -5.45
CA LYS A 488 -24.36 12.10 -6.02
C LYS A 488 -25.51 11.14 -5.70
N PRO A 489 -25.37 9.81 -5.66
CA PRO A 489 -26.48 8.91 -5.35
C PRO A 489 -27.17 9.23 -4.02
N PHE A 490 -26.45 9.78 -3.03
CA PHE A 490 -27.07 10.17 -1.75
C PHE A 490 -27.97 11.40 -1.92
N ILE A 491 -27.58 12.34 -2.76
CA ILE A 491 -28.41 13.53 -3.10
C ILE A 491 -29.66 13.10 -3.84
N TYR A 492 -29.51 12.19 -4.82
CA TYR A 492 -30.63 11.66 -5.61
C TYR A 492 -31.56 10.77 -4.77
N GLY A 493 -31.02 9.99 -3.83
CA GLY A 493 -31.80 9.22 -2.86
C GLY A 493 -32.66 10.14 -1.98
N ALA A 494 -32.06 11.19 -1.42
CA ALA A 494 -32.78 12.20 -0.68
C ALA A 494 -33.88 12.89 -1.52
N ALA A 495 -33.63 13.15 -2.80
CA ALA A 495 -34.63 13.70 -3.72
C ALA A 495 -35.81 12.74 -3.90
N LEU A 496 -35.55 11.45 -4.12
CA LEU A 496 -36.60 10.42 -4.25
C LEU A 496 -37.45 10.29 -2.99
N GLU A 497 -36.87 10.43 -1.80
CA GLU A 497 -37.64 10.47 -0.53
C GLU A 497 -38.46 11.76 -0.38
N ASN A 498 -38.13 12.80 -1.13
CA ASN A 498 -38.81 14.11 -1.06
C ASN A 498 -39.65 14.44 -2.29
N GLY A 499 -40.24 13.42 -2.94
CA GLY A 499 -41.26 13.57 -3.96
C GLY A 499 -40.75 13.69 -5.39
N PHE A 500 -39.42 13.67 -5.62
CA PHE A 500 -38.91 13.53 -6.97
C PHE A 500 -39.04 12.09 -7.47
N THR A 501 -39.18 11.94 -8.79
CA THR A 501 -39.26 10.63 -9.46
C THR A 501 -38.12 10.48 -10.48
N PRO A 502 -37.80 9.28 -10.94
CA PRO A 502 -36.82 9.08 -12.02
C PRO A 502 -37.13 9.89 -13.30
N ALA A 503 -38.42 10.18 -13.56
CA ALA A 503 -38.88 10.97 -14.70
C ALA A 503 -38.96 12.48 -14.42
N SER A 504 -38.75 12.95 -13.19
CA SER A 504 -38.77 14.39 -12.88
C SER A 504 -37.79 15.17 -13.75
N ILE A 505 -38.29 16.22 -14.40
CA ILE A 505 -37.50 17.08 -15.29
C ILE A 505 -36.72 18.11 -14.48
N LEU A 506 -35.42 18.12 -14.72
CA LEU A 506 -34.45 19.03 -14.10
C LEU A 506 -33.74 19.84 -15.21
N MET A 507 -33.32 21.06 -14.86
CA MET A 507 -32.70 21.97 -15.81
C MET A 507 -31.17 21.92 -15.71
N ASP A 508 -30.52 21.57 -16.80
CA ASP A 508 -29.04 21.65 -16.91
C ASP A 508 -28.66 23.01 -17.50
N LEU A 509 -28.61 24.02 -16.65
CA LEU A 509 -28.31 25.40 -16.99
C LEU A 509 -27.14 25.94 -16.17
N PRO A 510 -26.44 26.99 -16.69
CA PRO A 510 -25.42 27.68 -15.92
C PRO A 510 -26.06 28.44 -14.75
N VAL A 511 -25.63 28.14 -13.52
CA VAL A 511 -26.07 28.83 -12.29
C VAL A 511 -24.85 29.44 -11.63
N ILE A 512 -25.03 30.63 -11.08
CA ILE A 512 -24.02 31.37 -10.31
C ILE A 512 -24.58 31.54 -8.89
N TYR A 513 -23.93 30.93 -7.93
CA TYR A 513 -24.22 31.17 -6.52
C TYR A 513 -23.44 32.39 -6.04
N GLU A 514 -24.18 33.44 -5.62
CA GLU A 514 -23.59 34.67 -5.17
C GLU A 514 -22.75 34.48 -3.89
N LYS A 515 -21.86 35.42 -3.66
CA LYS A 515 -20.86 35.37 -2.58
C LYS A 515 -21.50 35.24 -1.20
N SER A 516 -20.98 34.37 -0.37
CA SER A 516 -21.01 34.54 1.08
C SER A 516 -19.93 35.56 1.50
N GLU A 517 -20.04 36.16 2.69
CA GLU A 517 -19.05 37.10 3.25
C GLU A 517 -17.61 36.57 3.27
N PHE A 518 -17.41 35.28 3.08
CA PHE A 518 -16.12 34.58 3.12
C PHE A 518 -15.50 34.29 1.74
N GLU A 519 -16.25 34.36 0.63
CA GLU A 519 -15.74 34.08 -0.72
C GLU A 519 -15.82 35.33 -1.62
N LYS A 520 -14.65 35.81 -2.08
CA LYS A 520 -14.53 37.01 -2.94
C LYS A 520 -15.00 36.82 -4.36
N LYS A 521 -15.25 35.59 -4.84
CA LYS A 521 -15.80 35.27 -6.18
C LYS A 521 -16.98 34.32 -6.04
N GLY A 522 -18.08 34.62 -6.77
CA GLY A 522 -19.23 33.71 -6.84
C GLY A 522 -18.82 32.32 -7.34
N TRP A 523 -19.45 31.26 -6.83
CA TRP A 523 -19.20 29.87 -7.23
C TRP A 523 -20.11 29.51 -8.41
N LYS A 524 -19.49 28.99 -9.49
CA LYS A 524 -20.19 28.56 -10.72
C LYS A 524 -19.91 27.08 -10.96
N PRO A 525 -20.83 26.16 -10.61
CA PRO A 525 -20.67 24.75 -10.92
C PRO A 525 -20.72 24.53 -12.43
N THR A 526 -19.66 23.95 -13.01
CA THR A 526 -19.57 23.61 -14.44
C THR A 526 -19.69 22.12 -14.63
N ASN A 527 -20.25 21.68 -15.76
CA ASN A 527 -20.22 20.30 -16.17
C ASN A 527 -18.81 19.90 -16.67
N TYR A 528 -18.50 18.61 -16.68
CA TYR A 528 -17.20 18.11 -17.12
C TYR A 528 -16.86 18.49 -18.58
N ASP A 529 -17.87 18.51 -19.45
CA ASP A 529 -17.76 18.84 -20.86
C ASP A 529 -17.99 20.33 -21.17
N GLU A 530 -18.14 21.17 -20.13
CA GLU A 530 -18.43 22.61 -20.20
C GLU A 530 -19.72 22.96 -20.97
N ARG A 531 -20.58 21.96 -21.24
CA ARG A 531 -21.84 22.13 -21.95
C ARG A 531 -23.03 22.05 -20.99
N PHE A 532 -24.12 22.68 -21.40
CA PHE A 532 -25.41 22.62 -20.73
C PHE A 532 -26.42 22.08 -21.73
N LEU A 533 -27.20 21.07 -21.31
CA LEU A 533 -28.09 20.32 -22.21
C LEU A 533 -29.55 20.69 -22.07
N GLY A 534 -29.88 21.68 -21.20
CA GLY A 534 -31.27 22.09 -20.96
C GLY A 534 -32.07 21.09 -20.11
N PRO A 535 -33.36 20.93 -20.37
CA PRO A 535 -34.24 20.04 -19.59
C PRO A 535 -33.84 18.58 -19.80
N MET A 536 -33.82 17.80 -18.71
CA MET A 536 -33.56 16.38 -18.74
C MET A 536 -34.17 15.67 -17.54
N ARG A 537 -34.44 14.38 -17.69
CA ARG A 537 -34.94 13.56 -16.56
C ARG A 537 -33.87 13.40 -15.49
N LEU A 538 -34.34 13.26 -14.23
CA LEU A 538 -33.50 12.98 -13.08
C LEU A 538 -32.58 11.77 -13.34
N ARG A 539 -33.12 10.67 -13.94
CA ARG A 539 -32.35 9.48 -14.35
C ARG A 539 -31.19 9.82 -15.27
N THR A 540 -31.47 10.57 -16.34
CA THR A 540 -30.48 11.01 -17.35
C THR A 540 -29.40 11.90 -16.71
N ALA A 541 -29.81 12.80 -15.82
CA ALA A 541 -28.87 13.68 -15.11
C ALA A 541 -27.86 12.89 -14.23
N LEU A 542 -28.28 11.83 -13.54
CA LEU A 542 -27.37 10.97 -12.78
C LEU A 542 -26.52 10.10 -13.71
N ALA A 543 -27.12 9.53 -14.77
CA ALA A 543 -26.41 8.69 -15.74
C ALA A 543 -25.25 9.43 -16.40
N LEU A 544 -25.48 10.67 -16.84
CA LEU A 544 -24.48 11.56 -17.42
C LEU A 544 -23.66 12.32 -16.38
N SER A 545 -23.99 12.17 -15.09
CA SER A 545 -23.28 12.80 -13.97
C SER A 545 -23.20 14.32 -14.03
N ARG A 546 -24.33 15.01 -14.44
CA ARG A 546 -24.39 16.46 -14.60
C ARG A 546 -24.18 17.18 -13.27
N ASN A 547 -23.25 18.12 -13.22
CA ASN A 547 -22.91 18.86 -12.01
C ASN A 547 -23.95 19.94 -11.71
N ALA A 548 -24.27 20.81 -12.68
CA ALA A 548 -25.21 21.90 -12.51
C ALA A 548 -26.58 21.37 -12.04
N VAL A 549 -27.07 20.29 -12.65
CA VAL A 549 -28.34 19.64 -12.26
C VAL A 549 -28.30 19.16 -10.82
N THR A 550 -27.19 18.52 -10.40
CA THR A 550 -27.11 17.96 -9.05
C THR A 550 -27.08 19.05 -7.97
N VAL A 551 -26.41 20.17 -8.25
CA VAL A 551 -26.40 21.32 -7.33
C VAL A 551 -27.79 21.93 -7.22
N GLY A 552 -28.49 22.17 -8.36
CA GLY A 552 -29.87 22.66 -8.35
C GLY A 552 -30.87 21.67 -7.69
N LEU A 553 -30.61 20.35 -7.82
CA LEU A 553 -31.38 19.34 -7.11
C LEU A 553 -31.17 19.41 -5.59
N LEU A 554 -29.93 19.56 -5.13
CA LEU A 554 -29.60 19.72 -3.72
C LEU A 554 -30.27 20.97 -3.12
N GLU A 555 -30.30 22.08 -3.87
CA GLU A 555 -30.99 23.30 -3.47
C GLU A 555 -32.49 23.07 -3.25
N LYS A 556 -33.15 22.35 -4.17
CA LYS A 556 -34.59 22.01 -4.06
C LYS A 556 -34.90 21.03 -2.93
N VAL A 557 -34.03 20.06 -2.67
CA VAL A 557 -34.17 19.06 -1.61
C VAL A 557 -33.85 19.65 -0.24
N GLY A 558 -32.83 20.48 -0.16
CA GLY A 558 -32.25 21.02 1.05
C GLY A 558 -31.06 20.23 1.56
N LEU A 559 -30.04 20.96 2.09
CA LEU A 559 -28.79 20.40 2.59
C LEU A 559 -29.00 19.39 3.73
N GLU A 560 -29.86 19.75 4.69
CA GLU A 560 -30.11 18.91 5.88
C GLU A 560 -30.62 17.52 5.48
N LYS A 561 -31.64 17.44 4.62
CA LYS A 561 -32.23 16.18 4.16
C LYS A 561 -31.23 15.32 3.38
N ALA A 562 -30.39 15.96 2.56
CA ALA A 562 -29.37 15.26 1.79
C ALA A 562 -28.26 14.68 2.70
N ILE A 563 -27.85 15.45 3.71
CA ILE A 563 -26.88 15.01 4.73
C ILE A 563 -27.46 13.88 5.56
N ASP A 564 -28.70 14.00 6.01
CA ASP A 564 -29.39 12.95 6.80
C ASP A 564 -29.50 11.64 6.00
N PHE A 565 -29.85 11.72 4.72
CA PHE A 565 -29.90 10.54 3.86
C PHE A 565 -28.50 9.87 3.74
N ALA A 566 -27.44 10.67 3.52
CA ALA A 566 -26.09 10.16 3.47
C ALA A 566 -25.68 9.49 4.81
N ARG A 567 -26.08 10.08 5.95
CA ARG A 567 -25.88 9.51 7.29
C ARG A 567 -26.59 8.17 7.47
N LYS A 568 -27.88 8.11 7.11
CA LYS A 568 -28.66 6.85 7.13
C LYS A 568 -27.97 5.78 6.29
N ALA A 569 -27.51 6.12 5.09
CA ALA A 569 -26.83 5.18 4.21
C ALA A 569 -25.45 4.72 4.73
N GLY A 570 -24.86 5.41 5.72
CA GLY A 570 -23.63 4.95 6.37
C GLY A 570 -22.43 5.90 6.29
N ILE A 571 -22.57 7.12 5.76
CA ILE A 571 -21.48 8.11 5.80
C ILE A 571 -21.33 8.67 7.21
N THR A 572 -20.19 8.43 7.86
CA THR A 572 -19.88 8.85 9.23
C THR A 572 -18.91 10.04 9.28
N SER A 573 -18.06 10.19 8.25
CA SER A 573 -17.14 11.32 8.11
C SER A 573 -17.85 12.65 8.09
N PRO A 574 -17.24 13.77 8.57
CA PRO A 574 -17.84 15.09 8.51
C PRO A 574 -18.28 15.46 7.08
N ILE A 575 -19.51 15.95 6.93
CA ILE A 575 -20.05 16.42 5.67
C ILE A 575 -20.13 17.95 5.73
N ASN A 576 -19.63 18.64 4.70
CA ASN A 576 -19.68 20.09 4.60
C ASN A 576 -21.15 20.56 4.50
N TYR A 577 -21.50 21.61 5.22
CA TYR A 577 -22.85 22.18 5.18
C TYR A 577 -22.92 23.31 4.16
N ASP A 578 -22.63 22.95 2.88
CA ASP A 578 -22.70 23.88 1.75
C ASP A 578 -23.04 23.12 0.44
N TYR A 579 -23.33 23.85 -0.62
CA TYR A 579 -23.74 23.26 -1.91
C TYR A 579 -22.63 22.50 -2.64
N THR A 580 -21.37 22.64 -2.24
CA THR A 580 -20.28 21.82 -2.81
C THR A 580 -20.41 20.36 -2.47
N THR A 581 -21.18 20.03 -1.42
CA THR A 581 -21.54 18.66 -1.03
C THR A 581 -22.24 17.90 -2.16
N ALA A 582 -23.01 18.60 -3.03
CA ALA A 582 -23.60 18.00 -4.23
C ALA A 582 -22.54 17.37 -5.15
N LEU A 583 -21.32 17.87 -5.13
CA LEU A 583 -20.21 17.41 -5.96
C LEU A 583 -19.22 16.54 -5.20
N GLY A 584 -19.53 16.16 -3.95
CA GLY A 584 -18.70 15.29 -3.13
C GLY A 584 -17.43 15.97 -2.65
N SER A 585 -17.52 17.18 -2.12
CA SER A 585 -16.39 17.92 -1.54
C SER A 585 -15.92 17.37 -0.19
N SER A 586 -16.79 16.66 0.54
CA SER A 586 -16.49 16.09 1.85
C SER A 586 -15.70 14.80 1.72
N ALA A 587 -14.56 14.72 2.40
CA ALA A 587 -13.67 13.59 2.29
C ALA A 587 -14.17 12.37 3.09
N VAL A 588 -14.14 11.18 2.47
CA VAL A 588 -14.53 9.89 3.03
C VAL A 588 -13.45 8.85 2.77
N THR A 589 -13.46 7.74 3.52
CA THR A 589 -12.55 6.63 3.20
C THR A 589 -13.16 5.68 2.16
N PRO A 590 -12.34 4.92 1.40
CA PRO A 590 -12.83 3.91 0.48
C PRO A 590 -13.73 2.86 1.14
N LEU A 591 -13.39 2.43 2.35
CA LEU A 591 -14.22 1.51 3.12
C LEU A 591 -15.59 2.11 3.45
N GLU A 592 -15.61 3.33 3.95
CA GLU A 592 -16.84 4.03 4.33
C GLU A 592 -17.78 4.21 3.14
N LEU A 593 -17.25 4.70 2.00
CA LEU A 593 -18.06 4.89 0.81
C LEU A 593 -18.58 3.56 0.25
N THR A 594 -17.76 2.50 0.26
CA THR A 594 -18.17 1.16 -0.19
C THR A 594 -19.28 0.59 0.70
N SER A 595 -19.15 0.77 2.01
CA SER A 595 -20.19 0.36 2.99
C SER A 595 -21.49 1.12 2.77
N ALA A 596 -21.44 2.43 2.50
CA ALA A 596 -22.61 3.22 2.21
C ALA A 596 -23.35 2.78 0.92
N TYR A 597 -22.58 2.36 -0.10
CA TYR A 597 -23.18 1.77 -1.32
C TYR A 597 -23.77 0.37 -1.07
N ALA A 598 -23.26 -0.37 -0.08
CA ALA A 598 -23.84 -1.67 0.29
C ALA A 598 -25.29 -1.51 0.76
N THR A 599 -25.68 -0.40 1.38
CA THR A 599 -27.05 -0.09 1.77
C THR A 599 -28.00 -0.04 0.57
N PHE A 600 -27.55 0.42 -0.61
CA PHE A 600 -28.36 0.37 -1.82
C PHE A 600 -28.47 -1.05 -2.38
N ALA A 601 -27.36 -1.81 -2.39
CA ALA A 601 -27.35 -3.19 -2.89
C ALA A 601 -28.19 -4.13 -2.04
N SER A 602 -28.28 -3.89 -0.72
CA SER A 602 -29.05 -4.66 0.26
C SER A 602 -30.49 -4.14 0.44
N ARG A 603 -31.02 -3.39 -0.52
CA ARG A 603 -32.39 -2.87 -0.48
C ARG A 603 -32.68 -1.99 0.75
N GLY A 604 -31.71 -1.15 1.13
CA GLY A 604 -31.86 -0.20 2.22
C GLY A 604 -31.41 -0.69 3.61
N VAL A 605 -30.99 -1.94 3.71
CA VAL A 605 -30.46 -2.51 4.95
C VAL A 605 -29.00 -2.13 5.09
N ARG A 606 -28.62 -1.51 6.19
CA ARG A 606 -27.23 -1.19 6.55
C ARG A 606 -26.67 -2.24 7.50
N THR A 607 -25.53 -2.79 7.16
CA THR A 607 -24.75 -3.68 8.03
C THR A 607 -23.34 -3.13 8.14
N GLU A 608 -22.83 -3.04 9.36
CA GLU A 608 -21.47 -2.55 9.58
C GLU A 608 -20.43 -3.52 8.98
N PRO A 609 -19.32 -3.00 8.41
CA PRO A 609 -18.29 -3.85 7.83
C PRO A 609 -17.62 -4.76 8.87
N ILE A 610 -17.60 -6.07 8.60
CA ILE A 610 -16.99 -7.08 9.45
C ILE A 610 -15.76 -7.65 8.76
N PHE A 611 -14.58 -7.45 9.33
CA PHE A 611 -13.30 -8.04 8.90
C PHE A 611 -12.99 -9.31 9.68
N ILE A 612 -13.17 -9.23 11.01
CA ILE A 612 -12.91 -10.31 11.96
C ILE A 612 -14.25 -10.95 12.30
N LYS A 613 -14.39 -12.25 12.02
CA LYS A 613 -15.56 -13.05 12.43
C LYS A 613 -15.39 -13.58 13.85
N GLN A 614 -14.16 -14.03 14.18
CA GLN A 614 -13.90 -14.62 15.50
C GLN A 614 -12.42 -14.52 15.87
N ILE A 615 -12.15 -14.34 17.14
CA ILE A 615 -10.80 -14.44 17.73
C ILE A 615 -10.85 -15.55 18.78
N VAL A 616 -9.92 -16.51 18.65
CA VAL A 616 -9.78 -17.67 19.56
C VAL A 616 -8.37 -17.66 20.13
N ASP A 617 -8.24 -17.94 21.43
CA ASP A 617 -6.93 -18.04 22.09
C ASP A 617 -6.23 -19.38 21.77
N GLY A 618 -4.98 -19.52 22.23
CA GLY A 618 -4.18 -20.72 22.06
C GLY A 618 -4.75 -21.97 22.75
N LYS A 619 -5.73 -21.82 23.64
CA LYS A 619 -6.42 -22.91 24.35
C LYS A 619 -7.74 -23.30 23.67
N GLY A 620 -8.17 -22.58 22.65
CA GLY A 620 -9.42 -22.79 21.96
C GLY A 620 -10.61 -21.99 22.54
N THR A 621 -10.35 -21.07 23.48
CA THR A 621 -11.40 -20.19 24.02
C THR A 621 -11.73 -19.07 23.05
N VAL A 622 -13.00 -18.86 22.77
CA VAL A 622 -13.48 -17.73 21.96
C VAL A 622 -13.37 -16.45 22.78
N LEU A 623 -12.53 -15.52 22.34
CA LEU A 623 -12.37 -14.20 22.97
C LEU A 623 -13.36 -13.19 22.42
N GLU A 624 -13.65 -13.27 21.11
CA GLU A 624 -14.58 -12.41 20.40
C GLU A 624 -15.28 -13.18 19.29
N SER A 625 -16.53 -12.81 19.05
CA SER A 625 -17.32 -13.27 17.88
C SER A 625 -18.17 -12.12 17.39
N TYR A 626 -18.15 -11.91 16.06
CA TYR A 626 -18.90 -10.86 15.38
C TYR A 626 -19.85 -11.48 14.37
N GLU A 627 -21.14 -11.21 14.56
CA GLU A 627 -22.20 -11.62 13.66
C GLU A 627 -22.80 -10.39 12.96
N PRO A 628 -23.36 -10.55 11.76
CA PRO A 628 -24.06 -9.47 11.08
C PRO A 628 -25.21 -8.89 11.91
N GLU A 629 -25.24 -7.57 12.04
CA GLU A 629 -26.33 -6.83 12.68
C GLU A 629 -27.00 -5.92 11.64
N PRO A 630 -27.89 -6.46 10.79
CA PRO A 630 -28.56 -5.68 9.77
C PRO A 630 -29.58 -4.72 10.40
N LYS A 631 -29.59 -3.46 9.93
CA LYS A 631 -30.51 -2.40 10.38
C LYS A 631 -31.17 -1.77 9.16
N GLU A 632 -32.50 -1.66 9.18
CA GLU A 632 -33.21 -0.86 8.20
C GLU A 632 -32.77 0.60 8.32
N ALA A 633 -32.23 1.16 7.26
CA ALA A 633 -31.63 2.49 7.25
C ALA A 633 -32.24 3.41 6.19
N VAL A 634 -32.53 2.86 5.02
CA VAL A 634 -33.16 3.56 3.90
C VAL A 634 -34.38 2.76 3.48
N ASP A 635 -35.47 3.44 3.12
CA ASP A 635 -36.68 2.80 2.61
C ASP A 635 -36.36 1.87 1.40
N PRO A 636 -36.80 0.60 1.40
CA PRO A 636 -36.47 -0.38 0.35
C PRO A 636 -36.84 0.08 -1.06
N THR A 637 -37.95 0.82 -1.20
CA THR A 637 -38.38 1.37 -2.48
C THR A 637 -37.43 2.46 -2.98
N THR A 638 -37.02 3.35 -2.08
CA THR A 638 -36.01 4.39 -2.39
C THR A 638 -34.66 3.75 -2.76
N ALA A 639 -34.19 2.76 -2.00
CA ALA A 639 -32.94 2.05 -2.29
C ALA A 639 -32.98 1.37 -3.68
N TYR A 640 -34.10 0.74 -4.03
CA TYR A 640 -34.29 0.15 -5.37
C TYR A 640 -34.31 1.22 -6.47
N LEU A 641 -35.01 2.35 -6.27
CA LEU A 641 -35.04 3.45 -7.25
C LEU A 641 -33.61 4.02 -7.46
N VAL A 642 -32.83 4.24 -6.40
CA VAL A 642 -31.42 4.65 -6.51
C VAL A 642 -30.62 3.61 -7.29
N THR A 643 -30.79 2.32 -6.99
CA THR A 643 -30.14 1.22 -7.72
C THR A 643 -30.52 1.22 -9.18
N SER A 644 -31.77 1.44 -9.52
CA SER A 644 -32.26 1.56 -10.89
C SER A 644 -31.63 2.75 -11.62
N LEU A 645 -31.49 3.91 -10.96
CA LEU A 645 -30.76 5.06 -11.53
C LEU A 645 -29.29 4.70 -11.78
N LEU A 646 -28.65 3.98 -10.86
CA LEU A 646 -27.25 3.54 -10.98
C LEU A 646 -27.04 2.46 -12.05
N LYS A 647 -28.07 1.64 -12.37
CA LYS A 647 -28.06 0.78 -13.57
C LYS A 647 -27.97 1.61 -14.85
N SER A 648 -28.68 2.74 -14.95
CA SER A 648 -28.60 3.64 -16.11
C SER A 648 -27.21 4.27 -16.27
N VAL A 649 -26.49 4.53 -15.18
CA VAL A 649 -25.08 4.98 -15.27
C VAL A 649 -24.20 3.95 -15.99
N VAL A 650 -24.45 2.66 -15.77
CA VAL A 650 -23.72 1.56 -16.43
C VAL A 650 -24.26 1.31 -17.85
N LEU A 651 -25.56 1.40 -18.07
CA LEU A 651 -26.17 1.07 -19.37
C LEU A 651 -25.91 2.17 -20.41
N GLU A 652 -26.09 3.41 -20.04
CA GLU A 652 -26.06 4.56 -20.97
C GLU A 652 -25.14 5.71 -20.55
N GLY A 653 -24.62 5.67 -19.32
CA GLY A 653 -23.84 6.78 -18.72
C GLY A 653 -22.34 6.57 -18.67
N THR A 654 -21.75 7.18 -17.66
CA THR A 654 -20.30 7.23 -17.45
C THR A 654 -19.67 5.90 -17.04
N GLY A 655 -20.47 4.91 -16.64
CA GLY A 655 -20.04 3.58 -16.19
C GLY A 655 -20.08 2.48 -17.26
N ARG A 656 -20.29 2.81 -18.53
CA ARG A 656 -20.50 1.84 -19.65
C ARG A 656 -19.43 0.75 -19.74
N GLY A 657 -18.21 1.03 -19.33
CA GLY A 657 -17.13 0.03 -19.33
C GLY A 657 -17.42 -1.20 -18.47
N ALA A 658 -18.34 -1.13 -17.50
CA ALA A 658 -18.73 -2.28 -16.67
C ALA A 658 -19.62 -3.29 -17.43
N GLN A 659 -20.26 -2.91 -18.55
CA GLN A 659 -21.11 -3.80 -19.36
C GLN A 659 -20.37 -5.02 -19.91
N VAL A 660 -19.04 -4.93 -20.05
CA VAL A 660 -18.19 -6.06 -20.52
C VAL A 660 -18.38 -7.32 -19.69
N LEU A 661 -18.88 -7.21 -18.47
CA LEU A 661 -19.13 -8.37 -17.58
C LEU A 661 -20.43 -9.13 -17.91
N GLY A 662 -21.31 -8.57 -18.74
CA GLY A 662 -22.58 -9.22 -19.15
C GLY A 662 -23.51 -9.54 -17.99
N LYS A 663 -23.41 -8.81 -16.87
CA LYS A 663 -24.20 -9.02 -15.66
C LYS A 663 -25.01 -7.74 -15.35
N PRO A 664 -26.14 -7.85 -14.62
CA PRO A 664 -26.84 -6.68 -14.08
C PRO A 664 -25.92 -5.97 -13.06
N ILE A 665 -25.53 -4.75 -13.37
CA ILE A 665 -24.62 -3.95 -12.55
C ILE A 665 -25.21 -2.57 -12.34
N ALA A 666 -25.13 -2.07 -11.13
CA ALA A 666 -25.34 -0.69 -10.77
C ALA A 666 -24.04 -0.06 -10.32
N GLY A 667 -23.76 1.20 -10.67
CA GLY A 667 -22.51 1.82 -10.27
C GLY A 667 -22.42 3.30 -10.61
N LYS A 668 -21.37 3.93 -10.09
CA LYS A 668 -21.12 5.36 -10.29
C LYS A 668 -19.62 5.65 -10.38
N THR A 669 -19.24 6.44 -11.35
CA THR A 669 -17.90 7.04 -11.43
C THR A 669 -17.81 8.25 -10.51
N GLY A 670 -16.66 8.42 -9.86
CA GLY A 670 -16.26 9.63 -9.17
C GLY A 670 -15.00 10.21 -9.80
N THR A 671 -14.98 11.52 -9.96
CA THR A 671 -13.81 12.27 -10.42
C THR A 671 -13.86 13.62 -9.72
N THR A 672 -12.76 13.98 -9.07
CA THR A 672 -12.63 15.29 -8.43
C THR A 672 -12.07 16.32 -9.42
N ASN A 673 -12.22 17.60 -9.07
CA ASN A 673 -11.64 18.69 -9.85
C ASN A 673 -10.14 18.47 -10.08
N ASN A 674 -9.64 18.84 -11.23
CA ASN A 674 -8.24 18.67 -11.65
C ASN A 674 -7.76 17.22 -11.65
N TYR A 675 -8.68 16.24 -11.71
CA TYR A 675 -8.34 14.79 -11.73
C TYR A 675 -7.43 14.34 -10.58
N VAL A 676 -7.69 14.82 -9.37
CA VAL A 676 -6.89 14.47 -8.19
C VAL A 676 -7.24 13.09 -7.68
N ASP A 677 -8.54 12.76 -7.63
CA ASP A 677 -9.07 11.47 -7.19
C ASP A 677 -9.96 10.87 -8.27
N ALA A 678 -9.78 9.59 -8.53
CA ALA A 678 -10.61 8.81 -9.44
C ALA A 678 -11.26 7.64 -8.69
N TRP A 679 -12.59 7.51 -8.81
CA TRP A 679 -13.37 6.50 -8.11
C TRP A 679 -14.26 5.72 -9.06
N PHE A 680 -14.50 4.47 -8.73
CA PHE A 680 -15.62 3.71 -9.25
C PHE A 680 -16.24 2.87 -8.13
N MET A 681 -17.51 3.13 -7.87
CA MET A 681 -18.33 2.38 -6.95
C MET A 681 -19.34 1.57 -7.76
N GLY A 682 -19.30 0.26 -7.64
CA GLY A 682 -20.23 -0.57 -8.42
C GLY A 682 -20.59 -1.85 -7.69
N PHE A 683 -21.75 -2.40 -8.00
CA PHE A 683 -22.30 -3.54 -7.28
C PHE A 683 -23.26 -4.38 -8.11
N THR A 684 -23.40 -5.62 -7.68
CA THR A 684 -24.50 -6.56 -7.99
C THR A 684 -25.28 -6.83 -6.71
N PRO A 685 -26.38 -7.59 -6.72
CA PRO A 685 -27.09 -7.96 -5.49
C PRO A 685 -26.21 -8.69 -4.47
N SER A 686 -25.13 -9.37 -4.90
CA SER A 686 -24.33 -10.23 -4.04
C SER A 686 -23.01 -9.60 -3.57
N ILE A 687 -22.53 -8.52 -4.19
CA ILE A 687 -21.23 -7.92 -3.83
C ILE A 687 -21.14 -6.45 -4.27
N VAL A 688 -20.61 -5.63 -3.40
CA VAL A 688 -20.29 -4.21 -3.65
C VAL A 688 -18.78 -4.05 -3.67
N THR A 689 -18.25 -3.41 -4.69
CA THR A 689 -16.81 -3.11 -4.80
C THR A 689 -16.59 -1.64 -5.05
N GLY A 690 -15.75 -1.04 -4.21
CA GLY A 690 -15.24 0.32 -4.36
C GLY A 690 -13.77 0.31 -4.76
N VAL A 691 -13.42 1.13 -5.74
CA VAL A 691 -12.04 1.38 -6.16
C VAL A 691 -11.76 2.87 -6.12
N TRP A 692 -10.66 3.22 -5.46
CA TRP A 692 -10.08 4.56 -5.46
C TRP A 692 -8.68 4.55 -6.04
N VAL A 693 -8.33 5.61 -6.77
CA VAL A 693 -6.99 5.87 -7.32
C VAL A 693 -6.65 7.34 -7.13
N GLY A 694 -5.46 7.63 -6.60
CA GLY A 694 -4.96 8.98 -6.34
C GLY A 694 -3.49 8.99 -5.96
N TYR A 695 -2.91 10.17 -5.77
CA TYR A 695 -1.58 10.31 -5.16
C TYR A 695 -1.70 10.54 -3.65
N ASP A 696 -0.64 10.22 -2.89
CA ASP A 696 -0.56 10.57 -1.47
C ASP A 696 -0.66 12.07 -1.24
N ASN A 697 -0.06 12.86 -2.14
CA ASN A 697 -0.25 14.28 -2.15
C ASN A 697 -1.67 14.63 -2.68
N PRO A 698 -2.58 15.15 -1.82
CA PRO A 698 -3.98 15.41 -2.19
C PRO A 698 -4.16 16.60 -3.15
N LYS A 699 -3.08 17.19 -3.64
CA LYS A 699 -3.10 18.27 -4.65
C LYS A 699 -2.55 17.81 -6.01
N ALA A 700 -1.97 16.60 -6.07
CA ALA A 700 -1.36 16.08 -7.28
C ALA A 700 -2.44 15.54 -8.24
N SER A 701 -2.44 16.01 -9.47
CA SER A 701 -3.34 15.53 -10.52
C SER A 701 -2.88 14.17 -11.06
N LEU A 702 -3.83 13.28 -11.33
CA LEU A 702 -3.61 12.03 -12.06
C LEU A 702 -3.31 12.26 -13.55
N GLY A 703 -3.44 13.49 -14.03
CA GLY A 703 -3.26 13.88 -15.43
C GLY A 703 -4.57 14.10 -16.18
N ASP A 704 -4.46 14.75 -17.34
CA ASP A 704 -5.63 15.10 -18.14
C ASP A 704 -6.46 13.86 -18.51
N ARG A 705 -7.77 13.94 -18.29
CA ARG A 705 -8.76 12.89 -18.56
C ARG A 705 -8.58 11.59 -17.79
N GLU A 706 -7.75 11.53 -16.76
CA GLU A 706 -7.68 10.37 -15.86
C GLU A 706 -8.87 10.38 -14.89
N THR A 707 -10.06 10.11 -15.46
CA THR A 707 -11.34 10.05 -14.75
C THR A 707 -11.53 8.72 -14.03
N GLY A 708 -12.55 8.62 -13.18
CA GLY A 708 -12.98 7.36 -12.58
C GLY A 708 -13.23 6.26 -13.61
N ALA A 709 -13.80 6.60 -14.77
CA ALA A 709 -14.01 5.66 -15.87
C ALA A 709 -12.70 5.13 -16.49
N ARG A 710 -11.63 5.92 -16.48
CA ARG A 710 -10.35 5.56 -17.09
C ARG A 710 -9.35 4.96 -16.13
N ALA A 711 -9.29 5.43 -14.88
CA ALA A 711 -8.33 5.01 -13.88
C ALA A 711 -8.87 3.91 -12.94
N ALA A 712 -10.10 4.06 -12.43
CA ALA A 712 -10.65 3.16 -11.40
C ALA A 712 -11.52 2.02 -11.98
N LEU A 713 -12.38 2.32 -12.96
CA LEU A 713 -13.30 1.33 -13.54
C LEU A 713 -12.59 0.10 -14.14
N PRO A 714 -11.46 0.18 -14.86
CA PRO A 714 -10.78 -1.00 -15.38
C PRO A 714 -10.26 -1.93 -14.28
N ILE A 715 -9.84 -1.39 -13.14
CA ILE A 715 -9.44 -2.16 -11.95
C ILE A 715 -10.67 -2.88 -11.39
N TRP A 716 -11.76 -2.14 -11.21
CA TRP A 716 -13.03 -2.67 -10.73
C TRP A 716 -13.54 -3.83 -11.61
N VAL A 717 -13.48 -3.68 -12.93
CA VAL A 717 -13.90 -4.72 -13.89
C VAL A 717 -13.12 -6.01 -13.69
N GLN A 718 -11.80 -5.93 -13.51
CA GLN A 718 -10.97 -7.12 -13.28
C GLN A 718 -11.31 -7.81 -11.96
N VAL A 719 -11.55 -7.05 -10.89
CA VAL A 719 -11.96 -7.59 -9.59
C VAL A 719 -13.30 -8.29 -9.70
N MET A 720 -14.29 -7.61 -10.31
CA MET A 720 -15.64 -8.14 -10.43
C MET A 720 -15.73 -9.30 -11.42
N ALA A 721 -14.90 -9.34 -12.46
CA ALA A 721 -14.80 -10.51 -13.34
C ALA A 721 -14.45 -11.77 -12.54
N LYS A 722 -13.53 -11.67 -11.57
CA LYS A 722 -13.21 -12.78 -10.66
C LYS A 722 -14.34 -13.07 -9.67
N ALA A 723 -14.93 -12.02 -9.07
CA ALA A 723 -15.99 -12.17 -8.09
C ALA A 723 -17.27 -12.82 -8.63
N LEU A 724 -17.53 -12.65 -9.94
CA LEU A 724 -18.76 -13.08 -10.62
C LEU A 724 -18.55 -14.27 -11.58
N ALA A 725 -17.33 -14.84 -11.65
CA ALA A 725 -16.98 -15.88 -12.63
C ALA A 725 -17.93 -17.09 -12.57
N ASP A 726 -18.23 -17.55 -11.36
CA ASP A 726 -19.02 -18.75 -11.11
C ASP A 726 -20.43 -18.44 -10.57
N LYS A 727 -20.85 -17.16 -10.60
CA LYS A 727 -22.16 -16.75 -10.09
C LYS A 727 -23.15 -16.56 -11.24
N PRO A 728 -24.44 -16.90 -11.04
CA PRO A 728 -25.48 -16.61 -12.02
C PRO A 728 -25.65 -15.10 -12.23
N ALA A 729 -26.30 -14.73 -13.32
CA ALA A 729 -26.70 -13.34 -13.56
C ALA A 729 -28.00 -13.07 -12.76
N GLU A 730 -27.84 -12.50 -11.57
CA GLU A 730 -28.99 -12.08 -10.74
C GLU A 730 -29.24 -10.58 -10.98
N ASP A 731 -30.50 -10.23 -11.25
CA ASP A 731 -30.93 -8.82 -11.29
C ASP A 731 -31.40 -8.36 -9.91
N PHE A 732 -31.47 -7.06 -9.73
CA PHE A 732 -31.96 -6.43 -8.52
C PHE A 732 -33.45 -6.62 -8.38
N THR A 733 -33.89 -7.20 -7.28
CA THR A 733 -35.32 -7.46 -7.00
C THR A 733 -36.02 -6.16 -6.60
N PRO A 734 -37.09 -5.73 -7.30
CA PRO A 734 -37.87 -4.58 -6.89
C PRO A 734 -38.57 -4.83 -5.54
N SER A 735 -38.95 -3.74 -4.85
CA SER A 735 -39.89 -3.82 -3.74
C SER A 735 -41.33 -3.91 -4.29
N ASP A 736 -42.27 -4.38 -3.43
CA ASP A 736 -43.69 -4.51 -3.81
C ASP A 736 -44.38 -3.18 -4.16
N ASP A 737 -43.76 -2.06 -3.73
CA ASP A 737 -44.23 -0.71 -4.01
C ASP A 737 -43.65 -0.11 -5.28
N ILE A 738 -43.02 -0.90 -6.14
CA ILE A 738 -42.49 -0.46 -7.43
C ILE A 738 -43.47 -0.81 -8.54
N VAL A 739 -43.80 0.19 -9.36
CA VAL A 739 -44.56 0.04 -10.60
C VAL A 739 -43.69 0.47 -11.80
N SER A 740 -43.91 -0.18 -12.93
CA SER A 740 -43.21 0.14 -14.20
C SER A 740 -44.25 0.66 -15.17
N VAL A 741 -43.99 1.82 -15.74
CA VAL A 741 -44.85 2.43 -16.77
C VAL A 741 -44.05 2.91 -17.96
N LYS A 742 -44.72 2.99 -19.13
CA LYS A 742 -44.09 3.55 -20.31
C LYS A 742 -44.22 5.07 -20.28
N ILE A 743 -43.11 5.77 -20.45
CA ILE A 743 -43.05 7.21 -20.44
C ILE A 743 -42.42 7.74 -21.73
N ASP A 744 -42.74 8.95 -22.04
CA ASP A 744 -42.03 9.75 -23.04
C ASP A 744 -40.65 10.17 -22.49
N PRO A 745 -39.55 9.92 -23.24
CA PRO A 745 -38.20 10.17 -22.75
C PRO A 745 -37.86 11.62 -22.54
N GLU A 746 -38.53 12.56 -23.22
CA GLU A 746 -38.26 14.01 -23.17
C GLU A 746 -39.05 14.68 -22.03
N SER A 747 -40.36 14.47 -22.00
CA SER A 747 -41.27 15.13 -21.04
C SER A 747 -41.39 14.39 -19.70
N GLY A 748 -41.05 13.07 -19.63
CA GLY A 748 -41.27 12.24 -18.45
C GLY A 748 -42.76 11.93 -18.19
N LEU A 749 -43.69 12.31 -19.04
CA LEU A 749 -45.11 12.02 -18.97
C LEU A 749 -45.43 10.59 -19.50
N LEU A 750 -46.63 10.10 -19.28
CA LEU A 750 -47.04 8.81 -19.85
C LEU A 750 -46.94 8.82 -21.38
N ALA A 751 -46.32 7.78 -21.92
CA ALA A 751 -46.28 7.57 -23.35
C ALA A 751 -47.65 7.19 -23.89
N ARG A 752 -47.97 7.59 -25.13
CA ARG A 752 -49.16 7.16 -25.85
C ARG A 752 -49.03 5.73 -26.37
N ASP A 753 -50.12 5.07 -26.60
CA ASP A 753 -50.12 3.77 -27.23
C ASP A 753 -49.46 3.84 -28.63
N GLY A 754 -48.49 2.97 -28.85
CA GLY A 754 -47.77 2.93 -30.10
C GLY A 754 -46.64 3.98 -30.27
N GLN A 755 -46.31 4.80 -29.25
CA GLN A 755 -45.21 5.76 -29.30
C GLN A 755 -43.88 5.03 -29.51
N PRO A 756 -43.14 5.24 -30.64
CA PRO A 756 -41.98 4.42 -31.02
C PRO A 756 -40.78 4.57 -30.07
N ASP A 757 -40.61 5.73 -29.48
CA ASP A 757 -39.51 6.13 -28.61
C ASP A 757 -39.83 5.98 -27.12
N ALA A 758 -41.04 5.49 -26.80
CA ALA A 758 -41.45 5.27 -25.41
C ALA A 758 -40.48 4.32 -24.68
N ILE A 759 -40.07 4.71 -23.49
CA ILE A 759 -39.20 3.92 -22.61
C ILE A 759 -39.96 3.46 -21.38
N THR A 760 -39.56 2.30 -20.83
CA THR A 760 -40.08 1.84 -19.54
C THR A 760 -39.24 2.43 -18.42
N ASP A 761 -39.90 3.10 -17.45
CA ASP A 761 -39.27 3.59 -16.23
C ASP A 761 -40.00 3.10 -15.00
N VAL A 762 -39.34 3.13 -13.83
CA VAL A 762 -39.82 2.59 -12.57
C VAL A 762 -40.13 3.71 -11.57
N PHE A 763 -41.18 3.54 -10.81
CA PHE A 763 -41.72 4.54 -9.88
C PHE A 763 -42.16 3.89 -8.58
N ARG A 764 -42.17 4.65 -7.50
CA ARG A 764 -42.93 4.30 -6.31
C ARG A 764 -44.40 4.34 -6.67
N LYS A 765 -45.16 3.34 -6.31
CA LYS A 765 -46.62 3.25 -6.53
C LYS A 765 -47.32 4.52 -6.05
N GLY A 766 -48.11 5.13 -6.95
CA GLY A 766 -48.80 6.39 -6.70
C GLY A 766 -47.95 7.65 -6.99
N THR A 767 -46.70 7.52 -7.47
CA THR A 767 -45.88 8.66 -7.91
C THR A 767 -45.57 8.61 -9.41
N GLU A 768 -46.07 7.59 -10.11
CA GLU A 768 -45.98 7.50 -11.57
C GLU A 768 -46.74 8.66 -12.23
N PRO A 769 -46.29 9.14 -13.41
CA PRO A 769 -47.01 10.20 -14.15
C PRO A 769 -48.43 9.75 -14.49
N THR A 770 -49.40 10.68 -14.35
CA THR A 770 -50.81 10.45 -14.66
C THR A 770 -51.27 11.13 -15.94
N GLN A 771 -50.45 12.03 -16.47
CA GLN A 771 -50.75 12.78 -17.70
C GLN A 771 -50.05 12.14 -18.88
N TYR A 772 -50.71 12.05 -20.02
CA TYR A 772 -50.14 11.60 -21.28
C TYR A 772 -49.44 12.76 -22.01
N VAL A 773 -48.36 12.46 -22.75
CA VAL A 773 -47.71 13.42 -23.63
C VAL A 773 -48.69 13.97 -24.69
N SER A 774 -48.71 15.26 -24.92
CA SER A 774 -49.58 15.87 -25.93
C SER A 774 -49.11 15.59 -27.35
N ALA A 775 -50.00 15.50 -28.34
CA ALA A 775 -49.63 15.16 -29.70
C ALA A 775 -48.85 16.28 -30.45
N THR A 776 -48.79 17.47 -29.85
CA THR A 776 -48.28 18.67 -30.48
C THR A 776 -46.99 19.24 -29.90
N GLU A 777 -46.39 18.57 -28.91
CA GLU A 777 -45.29 19.18 -28.13
C GLU A 777 -43.97 18.41 -28.19
N HIS A 778 -43.43 18.17 -29.39
CA HIS A 778 -42.06 17.63 -29.58
C HIS A 778 -41.04 18.70 -29.99
N THR A 779 -41.21 19.96 -29.60
CA THR A 779 -40.21 20.99 -29.86
C THR A 779 -39.70 21.58 -28.56
N ALA A 780 -38.40 21.48 -28.35
CA ALA A 780 -37.70 22.03 -27.20
C ALA A 780 -38.03 23.53 -26.93
N ASP A 781 -38.48 24.26 -27.93
CA ASP A 781 -38.83 25.68 -27.85
C ASP A 781 -40.07 25.97 -26.99
N LYS A 782 -40.97 24.99 -26.76
CA LYS A 782 -42.15 25.15 -25.90
C LYS A 782 -41.95 24.82 -24.43
N PHE A 783 -40.86 24.15 -24.06
CA PHE A 783 -40.58 23.79 -22.66
C PHE A 783 -40.28 25.01 -21.76
N TYR A 784 -39.82 26.12 -22.37
CA TYR A 784 -39.56 27.37 -21.65
C TYR A 784 -40.83 28.07 -21.17
N LEU A 785 -42.02 27.68 -21.66
CA LEU A 785 -43.28 28.33 -21.29
C LEU A 785 -43.98 27.69 -20.06
N PHE A 786 -43.61 26.51 -19.66
CA PHE A 786 -44.26 25.79 -18.54
C PHE A 786 -43.78 26.21 -17.14
N ASP A 787 -42.58 26.74 -17.00
CA ASP A 787 -42.04 27.16 -15.69
C ASP A 787 -42.40 28.65 -15.35
N GLN A 788 -43.13 29.33 -16.24
CA GLN A 788 -43.70 30.65 -15.98
C GLN A 788 -45.17 30.55 -15.61
N GLY A 789 -45.47 29.76 -14.59
CA GLY A 789 -46.82 29.73 -14.01
C GLY A 789 -47.15 31.09 -13.35
N GLY A 790 -47.87 31.93 -14.05
CA GLY A 790 -48.58 33.04 -13.47
C GLY A 790 -47.81 34.35 -13.29
N GLY A 791 -47.73 35.12 -14.34
CA GLY A 791 -47.37 36.55 -14.31
C GLY A 791 -47.36 37.11 -15.70
N GLU A 792 -48.42 37.82 -15.99
CA GLU A 792 -48.55 38.64 -17.20
C GLU A 792 -47.41 39.67 -17.31
N ASP A 793 -46.93 39.84 -18.54
CA ASP A 793 -46.17 40.98 -19.05
C ASP A 793 -44.69 41.07 -18.74
N ALA A 794 -43.88 40.56 -19.65
CA ALA A 794 -42.55 41.08 -19.88
C ALA A 794 -42.27 41.16 -21.40
N THR A 795 -42.56 42.31 -21.92
CA THR A 795 -42.22 42.80 -23.27
C THR A 795 -40.75 42.58 -23.60
N LYS A 796 -40.57 41.97 -24.78
CA LYS A 796 -39.40 41.95 -25.62
C LYS A 796 -38.26 42.94 -25.26
N LYS A 797 -37.14 42.43 -24.76
CA LYS A 797 -35.86 43.11 -24.96
C LYS A 797 -35.03 42.32 -25.98
N LYS A 798 -34.92 42.91 -27.19
CA LYS A 798 -33.90 42.53 -28.19
C LYS A 798 -32.52 42.69 -27.56
N ILE A 799 -31.74 41.66 -27.68
CA ILE A 799 -30.30 41.73 -27.45
C ILE A 799 -29.70 42.33 -28.74
N PRO A 800 -28.88 43.38 -28.68
CA PRO A 800 -28.14 43.85 -29.84
C PRO A 800 -27.06 42.82 -30.23
N ASP A 801 -27.04 42.45 -31.50
CA ASP A 801 -25.85 41.92 -32.15
C ASP A 801 -24.80 43.03 -32.17
N ASP A 802 -23.71 42.86 -31.44
CA ASP A 802 -22.44 43.47 -31.82
C ASP A 802 -21.26 42.89 -31.02
N GLU A 803 -20.24 42.57 -31.83
CA GLU A 803 -18.83 42.38 -31.50
C GLU A 803 -18.36 41.02 -30.95
N VAL A 804 -18.13 40.17 -31.92
CA VAL A 804 -17.04 39.22 -31.91
C VAL A 804 -15.88 39.82 -32.68
N SER A 805 -14.82 40.22 -32.03
CA SER A 805 -13.50 40.37 -32.64
C SER A 805 -12.42 40.06 -31.61
N ASP A 806 -11.55 39.14 -32.05
CA ASP A 806 -10.21 38.77 -31.62
C ASP A 806 -10.05 37.90 -30.37
#